data_1dc7e2ea7f4b1abf34415d84a9876a04
#
_entry.id   1dc7e2ea7f4b1abf34415d84a9876a04
#
_cell.length_a   1.000
_cell.length_b   1.000
_cell.length_c   1.000
_cell.angle_alpha   90.00
_cell.angle_beta   90.00
_cell.angle_gamma   90.00
#
_symmetry.space_group_name_H-M   'P 1'
#
loop_
_entity.id
_entity.type
_entity.pdbx_description
1 polymer ?
#
loop_
_entity_poly.entity_id
_entity_poly.type
_entity_poly.pdbx_seq_one_letter_code
_entity_poly.pdbx_strand_id
1 'polypeptide(L)'
;MRKGTLILRSRLKLLKPFIDGCSLSTIRVWQDRVGRLMSASHKDDVSFDDFTIGTMPASMIKPHDQVNSGVLLYLHGGGYTCGDLDYAKGFAAILAARCGIRVLCVAYRLAPEHPFPAALDDAEDAYGYLLSAGFAPGQIILCGESAGGGLCYSLCQALKSKGRTMPAGIITISPWTDLTGTADSYSVNEKRDPALTAARLKYYADCYTYGVDETKGSDKNIYPKTCGDSEADYAAKSNPLISPLFADLGGMPPSLTFVGDAEILLDDATHLHERLLAADAQSELVVTPEMWHGYVLYCIKDYDRDFTRIRKFIKTRMHSQNKLRWMALDNAAKIFPAARTRSWSNVFRRAATMTETVDMDALRKALDVTVRRFPSIAVRVKAGFFWYYLEQIPHAPEIMEEKPYPLARMPFDDIRKCAFRVIVYDRRIAVEFFHALTDGNGGLVFLKTLVAEYIYQKYGVKVPAESGVLDRLEEPDPAELEDSFFKYAGKHSLPRKDTDAYSIRGLREVDGFRTNTTFILDAETVRARAKEQGVTVTAYLTAVLMTAVDRLQKQQIHNPAKHKPVKIFVPVNLRSIFPSKTLRNFILYTIPSVETKYGDVEFPALCQSVQHQMKLQITPQRMAAIIAANVSSEKNLFIRLCPLPLKNIVMSGVYNAVGERKSCFSFSNLGVSNMPAEFERYVDRLDFVLGTQKSQRYNTSLITYKGKMMFNIMRNTARPLLEPHLYQVLRELGIHVIAQSNAREEVL
;
A
#
# COMPACT_ATOMS: atom_id res chain seq x y z
N MET A 1 35.46 -15.19 -31.44
CA MET A 1 34.72 -14.06 -32.08
C MET A 1 34.48 -14.34 -33.56
N ARG A 2 33.24 -14.03 -34.07
CA ARG A 2 32.94 -14.09 -35.50
C ARG A 2 33.65 -12.96 -36.25
N LYS A 3 33.85 -13.11 -37.60
CA LYS A 3 34.53 -12.09 -38.43
C LYS A 3 33.89 -10.67 -38.26
N GLY A 4 32.57 -10.55 -38.12
CA GLY A 4 31.90 -9.27 -37.96
C GLY A 4 32.26 -8.53 -36.66
N THR A 5 32.37 -9.25 -35.54
CA THR A 5 32.78 -8.70 -34.23
C THR A 5 34.24 -8.21 -34.25
N LEU A 6 35.14 -8.95 -34.94
CA LEU A 6 36.53 -8.52 -35.13
C LEU A 6 36.64 -7.24 -35.95
N ILE A 7 35.86 -7.14 -37.03
CA ILE A 7 35.82 -5.93 -37.87
C ILE A 7 35.32 -4.73 -37.07
N LEU A 8 34.24 -4.90 -36.26
CA LEU A 8 33.72 -3.82 -35.42
C LEU A 8 34.77 -3.37 -34.41
N ARG A 9 35.42 -4.31 -33.70
CA ARG A 9 36.48 -3.99 -32.72
C ARG A 9 37.62 -3.19 -33.36
N SER A 10 38.05 -3.62 -34.56
CA SER A 10 39.13 -2.93 -35.30
C SER A 10 38.73 -1.53 -35.73
N ARG A 11 37.46 -1.31 -36.14
CA ARG A 11 36.94 0.01 -36.48
C ARG A 11 36.88 0.92 -35.26
N LEU A 12 36.40 0.43 -34.12
CA LEU A 12 36.37 1.18 -32.87
C LEU A 12 37.79 1.58 -32.45
N LYS A 13 38.75 0.68 -32.53
CA LYS A 13 40.16 0.95 -32.22
C LYS A 13 40.77 2.05 -33.10
N LEU A 14 40.41 2.09 -34.38
CA LEU A 14 40.85 3.15 -35.30
C LEU A 14 40.19 4.51 -34.98
N LEU A 15 38.97 4.53 -34.48
CA LEU A 15 38.25 5.73 -34.16
C LEU A 15 38.61 6.28 -32.76
N LYS A 16 39.16 5.47 -31.85
CA LYS A 16 39.46 5.84 -30.47
C LYS A 16 40.29 7.15 -30.34
N PRO A 17 41.43 7.33 -31.05
CA PRO A 17 42.19 8.57 -30.93
C PRO A 17 41.44 9.82 -31.39
N PHE A 18 40.55 9.64 -32.40
CA PHE A 18 39.74 10.74 -32.90
C PHE A 18 38.67 11.13 -31.88
N ILE A 19 38.00 10.14 -31.26
CA ILE A 19 36.98 10.38 -30.21
C ILE A 19 37.63 11.03 -28.99
N ASP A 20 38.82 10.61 -28.57
CA ASP A 20 39.57 11.21 -27.47
C ASP A 20 39.92 12.70 -27.67
N GLY A 21 40.17 13.08 -28.94
CA GLY A 21 40.43 14.48 -29.31
C GLY A 21 39.20 15.35 -29.51
N CYS A 22 37.98 14.77 -29.49
CA CYS A 22 36.77 15.54 -29.72
C CYS A 22 36.36 16.33 -28.49
N SER A 23 35.74 17.51 -28.74
CA SER A 23 35.08 18.30 -27.69
C SER A 23 33.86 17.61 -27.15
N LEU A 24 33.46 17.91 -25.92
CA LEU A 24 32.28 17.34 -25.26
C LEU A 24 30.99 17.56 -26.09
N SER A 25 30.82 18.75 -26.65
CA SER A 25 29.69 19.09 -27.51
C SER A 25 29.61 18.21 -28.77
N THR A 26 30.77 17.91 -29.36
CA THR A 26 30.83 17.00 -30.53
C THR A 26 30.43 15.59 -30.16
N ILE A 27 30.87 15.06 -29.02
CA ILE A 27 30.56 13.72 -28.56
C ILE A 27 29.04 13.61 -28.25
N ARG A 28 28.46 14.62 -27.58
CA ARG A 28 27.01 14.69 -27.31
C ARG A 28 26.20 14.54 -28.59
N VAL A 29 26.49 15.36 -29.61
CA VAL A 29 25.82 15.32 -30.92
C VAL A 29 25.94 13.94 -31.59
N TRP A 30 27.11 13.31 -31.50
CA TRP A 30 27.32 11.98 -32.08
C TRP A 30 26.52 10.89 -31.36
N GLN A 31 26.49 10.89 -30.05
CA GLN A 31 25.72 9.92 -29.26
C GLN A 31 24.24 10.03 -29.56
N ASP A 32 23.69 11.24 -29.62
CA ASP A 32 22.27 11.45 -29.92
C ASP A 32 21.90 10.99 -31.33
N ARG A 33 22.79 11.18 -32.31
CA ARG A 33 22.60 10.63 -33.67
C ARG A 33 22.58 9.09 -33.68
N VAL A 34 23.50 8.45 -32.95
CA VAL A 34 23.49 7.00 -32.79
C VAL A 34 22.23 6.50 -32.16
N GLY A 35 21.77 7.16 -31.07
CA GLY A 35 20.52 6.83 -30.38
C GLY A 35 19.30 6.91 -31.30
N ARG A 36 19.19 7.99 -32.09
CA ARG A 36 18.13 8.15 -33.10
C ARG A 36 18.13 7.03 -34.15
N LEU A 37 19.28 6.60 -34.64
CA LEU A 37 19.38 5.50 -35.58
C LEU A 37 18.96 4.16 -34.97
N MET A 38 19.36 3.92 -33.69
CA MET A 38 18.98 2.71 -32.96
C MET A 38 17.46 2.67 -32.66
N SER A 39 16.87 3.75 -32.19
CA SER A 39 15.43 3.82 -31.93
C SER A 39 14.60 3.69 -33.22
N ALA A 40 15.02 4.32 -34.32
CA ALA A 40 14.34 4.23 -35.59
C ALA A 40 14.33 2.79 -36.17
N SER A 41 15.34 1.97 -35.89
CA SER A 41 15.38 0.58 -36.31
C SER A 41 14.38 -0.34 -35.60
N HIS A 42 13.75 0.11 -34.51
CA HIS A 42 12.79 -0.65 -33.70
C HIS A 42 11.40 0.00 -33.61
N LYS A 43 11.11 1.00 -34.48
CA LYS A 43 9.83 1.70 -34.51
C LYS A 43 8.61 0.78 -34.75
N ASP A 44 8.82 -0.34 -35.42
CA ASP A 44 7.78 -1.32 -35.71
C ASP A 44 7.59 -2.34 -34.57
N ASP A 45 8.50 -2.39 -33.58
CA ASP A 45 8.47 -3.30 -32.44
C ASP A 45 7.95 -2.62 -31.17
N VAL A 46 8.08 -1.29 -31.08
CA VAL A 46 7.76 -0.52 -29.88
C VAL A 46 7.07 0.81 -30.18
N SER A 47 6.33 1.34 -29.20
CA SER A 47 5.80 2.70 -29.22
C SER A 47 6.52 3.57 -28.19
N PHE A 48 6.67 4.87 -28.53
CA PHE A 48 7.31 5.89 -27.70
C PHE A 48 6.25 6.85 -27.17
N ASP A 49 6.26 7.11 -25.87
CA ASP A 49 5.38 8.04 -25.20
C ASP A 49 6.26 9.08 -24.48
N ASP A 50 6.48 10.22 -25.13
CA ASP A 50 7.40 11.26 -24.66
C ASP A 50 6.64 12.26 -23.76
N PHE A 51 7.23 12.58 -22.63
CA PHE A 51 6.69 13.49 -21.61
C PHE A 51 7.82 14.10 -20.78
N THR A 52 7.46 14.83 -19.72
CA THR A 52 8.43 15.37 -18.75
C THR A 52 8.10 14.91 -17.33
N ILE A 53 9.13 14.66 -16.53
CA ILE A 53 9.05 14.49 -15.08
C ILE A 53 9.58 15.77 -14.45
N GLY A 54 8.67 16.63 -13.95
CA GLY A 54 9.04 18.03 -13.69
C GLY A 54 9.52 18.71 -14.98
N THR A 55 10.79 19.11 -15.02
CA THR A 55 11.44 19.68 -16.22
C THR A 55 12.29 18.65 -16.98
N MET A 56 12.52 17.46 -16.43
CA MET A 56 13.37 16.44 -17.02
C MET A 56 12.64 15.70 -18.16
N PRO A 57 13.18 15.70 -19.40
CA PRO A 57 12.61 14.94 -20.51
C PRO A 57 12.68 13.42 -20.24
N ALA A 58 11.59 12.73 -20.56
CA ALA A 58 11.43 11.29 -20.34
C ALA A 58 10.66 10.64 -21.47
N SER A 59 10.85 9.33 -21.66
CA SER A 59 10.05 8.54 -22.58
C SER A 59 9.70 7.18 -21.98
N MET A 60 8.41 6.82 -22.03
CA MET A 60 7.96 5.48 -21.74
C MET A 60 7.87 4.66 -23.01
N ILE A 61 8.75 3.70 -23.16
CA ILE A 61 8.81 2.81 -24.32
C ILE A 61 8.02 1.56 -24.01
N LYS A 62 7.03 1.25 -24.88
CA LYS A 62 6.11 0.13 -24.69
C LYS A 62 6.30 -0.86 -25.86
N PRO A 63 6.69 -2.11 -25.59
CA PRO A 63 6.75 -3.13 -26.63
C PRO A 63 5.34 -3.50 -27.11
N HIS A 64 5.18 -3.78 -28.40
CA HIS A 64 3.90 -4.25 -28.95
C HIS A 64 3.55 -5.63 -28.38
N ASP A 65 4.54 -6.51 -28.23
CA ASP A 65 4.39 -7.82 -27.61
C ASP A 65 4.82 -7.78 -26.13
N GLN A 66 4.00 -7.14 -25.29
CA GLN A 66 4.30 -7.03 -23.87
C GLN A 66 4.07 -8.36 -23.13
N VAL A 67 5.14 -8.94 -22.55
CA VAL A 67 5.12 -10.20 -21.80
C VAL A 67 5.12 -9.98 -20.28
N ASN A 68 5.67 -8.83 -19.80
CA ASN A 68 5.82 -8.50 -18.39
C ASN A 68 5.03 -7.25 -18.01
N SER A 69 4.38 -7.28 -16.83
CA SER A 69 3.63 -6.14 -16.29
C SER A 69 4.49 -5.08 -15.61
N GLY A 70 5.77 -5.37 -15.35
CA GLY A 70 6.72 -4.44 -14.73
C GLY A 70 7.32 -3.42 -15.69
N VAL A 71 8.35 -2.71 -15.19
CA VAL A 71 9.06 -1.67 -15.91
C VAL A 71 10.57 -1.72 -15.61
N LEU A 72 11.40 -1.46 -16.61
CA LEU A 72 12.80 -1.11 -16.41
C LEU A 72 12.92 0.42 -16.29
N LEU A 73 13.63 0.91 -15.28
CA LEU A 73 14.13 2.28 -15.27
C LEU A 73 15.53 2.26 -15.85
N TYR A 74 15.66 2.78 -17.06
CA TYR A 74 16.93 2.80 -17.77
C TYR A 74 17.64 4.15 -17.59
N LEU A 75 18.83 4.09 -17.02
CA LEU A 75 19.75 5.20 -16.80
C LEU A 75 20.91 5.05 -17.77
N HIS A 76 21.04 5.99 -18.71
CA HIS A 76 22.00 5.89 -19.79
C HIS A 76 23.44 6.19 -19.30
N GLY A 77 24.42 5.75 -20.09
CA GLY A 77 25.83 6.06 -19.89
C GLY A 77 26.25 7.40 -20.48
N GLY A 78 27.55 7.57 -20.64
CA GLY A 78 28.15 8.80 -21.20
C GLY A 78 28.96 9.58 -20.18
N GLY A 79 29.49 8.93 -19.13
CA GLY A 79 30.37 9.54 -18.13
C GLY A 79 29.72 10.67 -17.34
N TYR A 80 28.42 10.66 -17.13
CA TYR A 80 27.60 11.74 -16.55
C TYR A 80 27.64 13.06 -17.34
N THR A 81 28.33 13.10 -18.48
CA THR A 81 28.57 14.33 -19.24
C THR A 81 27.95 14.35 -20.62
N CYS A 82 27.53 13.19 -21.11
CA CYS A 82 27.01 12.99 -22.45
C CYS A 82 25.74 12.13 -22.42
N GLY A 83 24.98 12.19 -23.53
CA GLY A 83 23.70 11.50 -23.69
C GLY A 83 22.53 12.43 -23.39
N ASP A 84 21.51 12.32 -24.23
CA ASP A 84 20.21 12.97 -24.04
C ASP A 84 19.08 11.95 -24.14
N LEU A 85 17.84 12.41 -24.30
CA LEU A 85 16.69 11.53 -24.45
C LEU A 85 16.78 10.66 -25.72
N ASP A 86 17.31 11.18 -26.82
CA ASP A 86 17.45 10.41 -28.08
C ASP A 86 18.48 9.28 -27.93
N TYR A 87 19.60 9.55 -27.22
CA TYR A 87 20.58 8.52 -26.88
C TYR A 87 19.95 7.45 -25.98
N ALA A 88 19.26 7.86 -24.91
CA ALA A 88 18.62 6.94 -23.98
C ALA A 88 17.56 6.06 -24.67
N LYS A 89 16.74 6.62 -25.55
CA LYS A 89 15.74 5.88 -26.35
C LYS A 89 16.34 4.78 -27.21
N GLY A 90 17.58 4.95 -27.69
CA GLY A 90 18.23 4.00 -28.59
C GLY A 90 18.30 2.59 -28.00
N PHE A 91 18.97 2.45 -26.86
CA PHE A 91 19.11 1.14 -26.21
C PHE A 91 17.84 0.72 -25.45
N ALA A 92 17.09 1.68 -24.89
CA ALA A 92 15.83 1.41 -24.23
C ALA A 92 14.81 0.76 -25.18
N ALA A 93 14.77 1.14 -26.45
CA ALA A 93 13.92 0.51 -27.47
C ALA A 93 14.32 -0.96 -27.71
N ILE A 94 15.61 -1.25 -27.77
CA ILE A 94 16.13 -2.62 -27.89
C ILE A 94 15.76 -3.46 -26.67
N LEU A 95 15.93 -2.92 -25.45
CA LEU A 95 15.53 -3.60 -24.22
C LEU A 95 14.02 -3.90 -24.22
N ALA A 96 13.19 -2.92 -24.59
CA ALA A 96 11.74 -3.08 -24.65
C ALA A 96 11.35 -4.18 -25.66
N ALA A 97 11.83 -4.11 -26.90
CA ALA A 97 11.52 -5.06 -27.94
C ALA A 97 12.01 -6.47 -27.61
N ARG A 98 13.26 -6.61 -27.15
CA ARG A 98 13.86 -7.92 -26.90
C ARG A 98 13.41 -8.59 -25.62
N CYS A 99 13.05 -7.81 -24.61
CA CYS A 99 12.64 -8.34 -23.29
C CYS A 99 11.13 -8.36 -23.08
N GLY A 100 10.33 -7.76 -23.95
CA GLY A 100 8.88 -7.71 -23.85
C GLY A 100 8.41 -6.97 -22.58
N ILE A 101 9.11 -5.90 -22.19
CA ILE A 101 8.86 -5.13 -20.96
C ILE A 101 8.88 -3.64 -21.26
N ARG A 102 8.05 -2.87 -20.53
CA ARG A 102 8.11 -1.41 -20.60
C ARG A 102 9.45 -0.88 -20.09
N VAL A 103 9.97 0.16 -20.73
CA VAL A 103 11.19 0.83 -20.30
C VAL A 103 10.93 2.32 -20.16
N LEU A 104 11.14 2.87 -18.97
CA LEU A 104 11.23 4.30 -18.76
C LEU A 104 12.69 4.70 -18.95
N CYS A 105 12.99 5.61 -19.87
CA CYS A 105 14.28 6.26 -19.98
C CYS A 105 14.14 7.77 -19.77
N VAL A 106 15.17 8.39 -19.21
CA VAL A 106 15.18 9.80 -18.84
C VAL A 106 16.45 10.48 -19.32
N ALA A 107 16.37 11.77 -19.65
CA ALA A 107 17.51 12.63 -19.89
C ALA A 107 17.83 13.39 -18.60
N TYR A 108 18.56 12.73 -17.70
CA TYR A 108 18.99 13.36 -16.46
C TYR A 108 20.00 14.48 -16.73
N ARG A 109 20.10 15.47 -15.84
CA ARG A 109 20.99 16.63 -15.98
C ARG A 109 22.44 16.20 -16.00
N LEU A 110 23.19 16.77 -16.94
CA LEU A 110 24.55 16.39 -17.27
C LEU A 110 25.58 17.37 -16.67
N ALA A 111 26.70 16.81 -16.27
CA ALA A 111 27.89 17.56 -15.93
C ALA A 111 28.61 17.99 -17.24
N PRO A 112 29.46 19.03 -17.16
CA PRO A 112 29.81 19.80 -15.98
C PRO A 112 28.83 20.92 -15.64
N GLU A 113 27.81 21.17 -16.45
CA GLU A 113 26.79 22.21 -16.22
C GLU A 113 26.00 21.93 -14.94
N HIS A 114 25.74 20.65 -14.68
CA HIS A 114 25.02 20.17 -13.49
C HIS A 114 25.82 19.02 -12.85
N PRO A 115 26.83 19.33 -12.02
CA PRO A 115 27.62 18.30 -11.34
C PRO A 115 26.80 17.52 -10.30
N PHE A 116 27.43 16.58 -9.63
CA PHE A 116 26.83 15.87 -8.49
C PHE A 116 26.25 16.88 -7.48
N PRO A 117 25.01 16.64 -6.96
CA PRO A 117 24.21 15.39 -7.09
C PRO A 117 23.11 15.42 -8.19
N ALA A 118 23.12 16.35 -9.15
CA ALA A 118 22.00 16.60 -10.05
C ALA A 118 21.48 15.33 -10.78
N ALA A 119 22.36 14.49 -11.32
CA ALA A 119 21.96 13.23 -11.98
C ALA A 119 21.32 12.24 -11.00
N LEU A 120 21.78 12.21 -9.75
CA LEU A 120 21.19 11.35 -8.70
C LEU A 120 19.80 11.83 -8.30
N ASP A 121 19.61 13.14 -8.12
CA ASP A 121 18.29 13.71 -7.82
C ASP A 121 17.28 13.40 -8.92
N ASP A 122 17.69 13.52 -10.19
CA ASP A 122 16.85 13.20 -11.34
C ASP A 122 16.52 11.69 -11.43
N ALA A 123 17.47 10.83 -11.07
CA ALA A 123 17.21 9.39 -10.98
C ALA A 123 16.22 9.04 -9.85
N GLU A 124 16.30 9.73 -8.70
CA GLU A 124 15.31 9.61 -7.62
C GLU A 124 13.92 10.08 -8.06
N ASP A 125 13.84 11.19 -8.80
CA ASP A 125 12.58 11.71 -9.34
C ASP A 125 11.96 10.73 -10.36
N ALA A 126 12.79 10.14 -11.23
CA ALA A 126 12.33 9.12 -12.17
C ALA A 126 11.79 7.86 -11.47
N TYR A 127 12.47 7.40 -10.41
CA TYR A 127 11.99 6.29 -9.58
C TYR A 127 10.69 6.66 -8.87
N GLY A 128 10.60 7.85 -8.29
CA GLY A 128 9.41 8.40 -7.65
C GLY A 128 8.22 8.52 -8.61
N TYR A 129 8.47 8.92 -9.85
CA TYR A 129 7.45 8.94 -10.91
C TYR A 129 6.88 7.54 -11.17
N LEU A 130 7.72 6.51 -11.30
CA LEU A 130 7.23 5.14 -11.51
C LEU A 130 6.35 4.65 -10.38
N LEU A 131 6.72 4.95 -9.13
CA LEU A 131 5.88 4.64 -7.97
C LEU A 131 4.54 5.37 -8.04
N SER A 132 4.55 6.65 -8.42
CA SER A 132 3.34 7.47 -8.59
C SER A 132 2.48 7.02 -9.78
N ALA A 133 3.12 6.54 -10.86
CA ALA A 133 2.45 5.94 -12.01
C ALA A 133 1.88 4.54 -11.70
N GLY A 134 2.08 4.07 -10.48
CA GLY A 134 1.42 2.88 -9.98
C GLY A 134 2.24 1.60 -10.06
N PHE A 135 3.54 1.65 -10.35
CA PHE A 135 4.41 0.47 -10.23
C PHE A 135 4.80 0.25 -8.78
N ALA A 136 4.65 -0.98 -8.28
CA ALA A 136 5.22 -1.34 -6.98
C ALA A 136 6.76 -1.42 -7.11
N PRO A 137 7.54 -1.16 -6.03
CA PRO A 137 8.99 -1.29 -6.04
C PRO A 137 9.49 -2.61 -6.63
N GLY A 138 8.84 -3.72 -6.29
CA GLY A 138 9.14 -5.03 -6.84
C GLY A 138 8.71 -5.27 -8.29
N GLN A 139 8.13 -4.31 -8.96
CA GLN A 139 7.86 -4.28 -10.40
C GLN A 139 8.84 -3.39 -11.16
N ILE A 140 9.78 -2.75 -10.47
CA ILE A 140 10.79 -1.87 -11.05
C ILE A 140 12.15 -2.56 -10.96
N ILE A 141 12.82 -2.71 -12.09
CA ILE A 141 14.23 -3.12 -12.15
C ILE A 141 15.01 -1.93 -12.69
N LEU A 142 16.11 -1.56 -12.03
CA LEU A 142 17.03 -0.58 -12.56
C LEU A 142 17.90 -1.23 -13.65
N CYS A 143 18.14 -0.51 -14.72
CA CYS A 143 19.05 -0.94 -15.78
C CYS A 143 19.93 0.25 -16.17
N GLY A 144 21.24 0.05 -16.28
CA GLY A 144 22.13 1.14 -16.69
C GLY A 144 23.45 0.63 -17.26
N GLU A 145 24.07 1.44 -18.12
CA GLU A 145 25.39 1.16 -18.62
C GLU A 145 26.40 2.23 -18.23
N SER A 146 27.66 1.86 -18.06
CA SER A 146 28.75 2.79 -17.75
C SER A 146 28.43 3.64 -16.52
N ALA A 147 28.45 4.98 -16.64
CA ALA A 147 28.03 5.91 -15.59
C ALA A 147 26.59 5.63 -15.11
N GLY A 148 25.66 5.32 -16.01
CA GLY A 148 24.27 4.93 -15.63
C GLY A 148 24.22 3.65 -14.80
N GLY A 149 25.18 2.73 -15.00
CA GLY A 149 25.36 1.54 -14.17
C GLY A 149 25.78 1.90 -12.74
N GLY A 150 26.73 2.82 -12.58
CA GLY A 150 27.09 3.40 -11.27
C GLY A 150 25.90 4.12 -10.62
N LEU A 151 25.18 4.93 -11.40
CA LEU A 151 23.99 5.67 -10.94
C LEU A 151 22.88 4.78 -10.39
N CYS A 152 22.71 3.56 -10.94
CA CYS A 152 21.76 2.56 -10.39
C CYS A 152 22.09 2.22 -8.93
N TYR A 153 23.36 2.01 -8.61
CA TYR A 153 23.78 1.70 -7.24
C TYR A 153 23.74 2.94 -6.34
N SER A 154 24.14 4.12 -6.84
CA SER A 154 24.01 5.38 -6.11
C SER A 154 22.55 5.69 -5.76
N LEU A 155 21.60 5.44 -6.68
CA LEU A 155 20.18 5.55 -6.42
C LEU A 155 19.73 4.60 -5.30
N CYS A 156 20.17 3.34 -5.32
CA CYS A 156 19.85 2.39 -4.25
C CYS A 156 20.43 2.83 -2.90
N GLN A 157 21.64 3.40 -2.86
CA GLN A 157 22.19 3.97 -1.63
C GLN A 157 21.37 5.15 -1.10
N ALA A 158 20.94 6.05 -1.98
CA ALA A 158 20.08 7.18 -1.61
C ALA A 158 18.71 6.70 -1.09
N LEU A 159 18.13 5.68 -1.71
CA LEU A 159 16.88 5.05 -1.23
C LEU A 159 17.07 4.41 0.14
N LYS A 160 18.19 3.68 0.35
CA LYS A 160 18.55 3.03 1.62
C LYS A 160 18.68 4.06 2.75
N SER A 161 19.43 5.13 2.52
CA SER A 161 19.64 6.20 3.52
C SER A 161 18.34 6.89 3.93
N LYS A 162 17.36 6.96 3.02
CA LYS A 162 16.03 7.54 3.24
C LYS A 162 15.00 6.53 3.74
N GLY A 163 15.39 5.26 4.02
CA GLY A 163 14.48 4.19 4.46
C GLY A 163 13.40 3.82 3.42
N ARG A 164 13.65 4.11 2.13
CA ARG A 164 12.71 3.81 1.05
C ARG A 164 12.87 2.37 0.56
N THR A 165 11.80 1.82 0.00
CA THR A 165 11.80 0.45 -0.55
C THR A 165 12.66 0.35 -1.81
N MET A 166 13.46 -0.71 -1.88
CA MET A 166 14.36 -1.01 -2.98
C MET A 166 13.62 -1.55 -4.22
N PRO A 167 14.17 -1.35 -5.43
CA PRO A 167 13.69 -2.00 -6.66
C PRO A 167 13.87 -3.52 -6.60
N ALA A 168 13.22 -4.25 -7.52
CA ALA A 168 13.26 -5.71 -7.60
C ALA A 168 14.62 -6.29 -7.98
N GLY A 169 15.47 -5.49 -8.63
CA GLY A 169 16.80 -5.90 -9.05
C GLY A 169 17.53 -4.80 -9.81
N ILE A 170 18.79 -5.05 -10.10
CA ILE A 170 19.69 -4.15 -10.83
C ILE A 170 20.31 -4.92 -11.98
N ILE A 171 20.29 -4.37 -13.18
CA ILE A 171 20.99 -4.90 -14.37
C ILE A 171 22.00 -3.84 -14.80
N THR A 172 23.28 -4.18 -14.87
CA THR A 172 24.30 -3.24 -15.31
C THR A 172 25.18 -3.80 -16.42
N ILE A 173 25.60 -2.91 -17.31
CA ILE A 173 26.47 -3.21 -18.44
C ILE A 173 27.70 -2.33 -18.30
N SER A 174 28.86 -2.94 -18.07
CA SER A 174 30.12 -2.23 -17.91
C SER A 174 30.03 -1.07 -16.89
N PRO A 175 29.52 -1.29 -15.66
CA PRO A 175 29.21 -0.21 -14.74
C PRO A 175 30.47 0.53 -14.31
N TRP A 176 30.40 1.88 -14.23
CA TRP A 176 31.46 2.72 -13.68
C TRP A 176 31.15 3.02 -12.22
N THR A 177 31.84 2.34 -11.31
CA THR A 177 31.51 2.35 -9.86
C THR A 177 32.61 2.92 -9.00
N ASP A 178 33.78 3.19 -9.57
CA ASP A 178 34.93 3.86 -8.94
C ASP A 178 35.45 5.01 -9.81
N LEU A 179 35.12 6.24 -9.42
CA LEU A 179 35.55 7.44 -10.12
C LEU A 179 36.96 7.90 -9.71
N THR A 180 37.60 7.18 -8.77
CA THR A 180 39.01 7.48 -8.42
C THR A 180 39.98 7.00 -9.49
N GLY A 181 39.59 5.98 -10.27
CA GLY A 181 40.40 5.43 -11.36
C GLY A 181 41.69 4.76 -10.93
N THR A 182 41.71 4.21 -9.72
CA THR A 182 42.95 3.62 -9.11
C THR A 182 43.10 2.12 -9.35
N ALA A 183 42.11 1.45 -9.95
CA ALA A 183 42.15 0.01 -10.18
C ALA A 183 43.14 -0.38 -11.30
N ASP A 184 43.69 -1.60 -11.21
CA ASP A 184 44.72 -2.09 -12.12
C ASP A 184 44.26 -2.16 -13.61
N SER A 185 43.00 -2.49 -13.85
CA SER A 185 42.43 -2.56 -15.19
C SER A 185 42.52 -1.25 -15.99
N TYR A 186 42.58 -0.10 -15.30
CA TYR A 186 42.75 1.21 -15.98
C TYR A 186 44.08 1.31 -16.71
N SER A 187 45.14 0.70 -16.20
CA SER A 187 46.45 0.65 -16.84
C SER A 187 46.63 -0.59 -17.77
N VAL A 188 46.22 -1.75 -17.29
CA VAL A 188 46.43 -3.04 -17.98
C VAL A 188 45.59 -3.09 -19.26
N ASN A 189 44.37 -2.63 -19.24
CA ASN A 189 43.44 -2.69 -20.38
C ASN A 189 43.39 -1.40 -21.21
N GLU A 190 44.15 -0.37 -20.91
CA GLU A 190 44.23 0.89 -21.66
C GLU A 190 44.38 0.71 -23.17
N LYS A 191 45.28 -0.21 -23.57
CA LYS A 191 45.57 -0.55 -25.00
C LYS A 191 44.63 -1.60 -25.57
N ARG A 192 43.98 -2.39 -24.71
CA ARG A 192 43.05 -3.48 -25.10
C ARG A 192 41.64 -2.96 -25.38
N ASP A 193 41.19 -1.97 -24.61
CA ASP A 193 39.88 -1.35 -24.77
C ASP A 193 39.86 -0.46 -26.03
N PRO A 194 39.01 -0.75 -27.03
CA PRO A 194 38.91 0.06 -28.23
C PRO A 194 38.00 1.30 -28.05
N ALA A 195 37.33 1.48 -26.91
CA ALA A 195 36.30 2.49 -26.73
C ALA A 195 36.70 3.60 -25.72
N LEU A 196 37.40 3.27 -24.64
CA LEU A 196 37.70 4.21 -23.57
C LEU A 196 39.18 4.40 -23.28
N THR A 197 39.55 5.55 -22.72
CA THR A 197 40.87 5.85 -22.18
C THR A 197 40.77 6.30 -20.70
N ALA A 198 41.80 6.05 -19.90
CA ALA A 198 41.89 6.49 -18.53
C ALA A 198 41.83 8.04 -18.41
N ALA A 199 42.49 8.74 -19.34
CA ALA A 199 42.45 10.18 -19.40
C ALA A 199 41.03 10.76 -19.61
N ARG A 200 40.23 10.11 -20.48
CA ARG A 200 38.86 10.53 -20.72
C ARG A 200 37.98 10.26 -19.51
N LEU A 201 38.12 9.12 -18.85
CA LEU A 201 37.40 8.80 -17.62
C LEU A 201 37.74 9.78 -16.50
N LYS A 202 39.02 10.13 -16.33
CA LYS A 202 39.43 11.19 -15.37
C LYS A 202 38.73 12.51 -15.67
N TYR A 203 38.72 12.94 -16.95
CA TYR A 203 38.03 14.17 -17.37
C TYR A 203 36.55 14.14 -17.00
N TYR A 204 35.85 13.01 -17.24
CA TYR A 204 34.45 12.86 -16.88
C TYR A 204 34.21 12.85 -15.36
N ALA A 205 35.11 12.19 -14.60
CA ALA A 205 35.07 12.21 -13.15
C ALA A 205 35.20 13.63 -12.57
N ASP A 206 36.14 14.39 -13.11
CA ASP A 206 36.36 15.79 -12.71
C ASP A 206 35.12 16.67 -13.04
N CYS A 207 34.54 16.52 -14.23
CA CYS A 207 33.30 17.20 -14.60
C CYS A 207 32.14 16.86 -13.64
N TYR A 208 31.95 15.57 -13.32
CA TYR A 208 30.85 15.14 -12.46
C TYR A 208 31.03 15.55 -11.01
N THR A 209 32.27 15.51 -10.49
CA THR A 209 32.57 15.83 -9.09
C THR A 209 32.60 17.34 -8.84
N TYR A 210 33.16 18.13 -9.76
CA TYR A 210 33.51 19.53 -9.48
C TYR A 210 32.80 20.55 -10.37
N GLY A 211 32.20 20.13 -11.50
CA GLY A 211 31.55 21.04 -12.44
C GLY A 211 32.52 21.86 -13.29
N VAL A 212 32.04 23.01 -13.79
CA VAL A 212 32.75 23.90 -14.72
C VAL A 212 33.77 24.79 -13.99
N ASP A 213 34.95 24.95 -14.56
CA ASP A 213 35.89 26.00 -14.18
C ASP A 213 35.61 27.26 -15.03
N GLU A 214 34.83 28.19 -14.51
CA GLU A 214 34.43 29.42 -15.20
C GLU A 214 35.62 30.35 -15.49
N THR A 215 36.77 30.15 -14.82
CA THR A 215 37.97 30.98 -15.01
C THR A 215 38.78 30.59 -16.24
N LYS A 216 38.57 29.39 -16.81
CA LYS A 216 39.32 28.84 -17.94
C LYS A 216 38.50 28.73 -19.24
N GLY A 217 37.31 29.34 -19.29
CA GLY A 217 36.38 29.15 -20.40
C GLY A 217 36.77 29.90 -21.67
N SER A 218 36.82 29.17 -22.80
CA SER A 218 36.59 29.70 -24.14
C SER A 218 35.39 28.98 -24.75
N ASP A 219 34.60 29.64 -25.60
CA ASP A 219 33.34 29.17 -26.20
C ASP A 219 33.37 27.77 -26.89
N LYS A 220 34.53 27.15 -26.98
CA LYS A 220 34.73 25.87 -27.68
C LYS A 220 35.15 24.69 -26.79
N ASN A 221 35.71 24.93 -25.60
CA ASN A 221 36.18 23.87 -24.71
C ASN A 221 35.68 24.09 -23.29
N ILE A 222 34.97 23.15 -22.75
CA ILE A 222 34.52 23.12 -21.35
C ILE A 222 35.64 22.47 -20.53
N TYR A 223 36.16 23.19 -19.54
CA TYR A 223 37.20 22.68 -18.63
C TYR A 223 36.54 22.42 -17.25
N PRO A 224 36.71 21.21 -16.68
CA PRO A 224 36.26 20.94 -15.33
C PRO A 224 37.14 21.65 -14.29
N LYS A 225 36.59 21.95 -13.14
CA LYS A 225 37.40 22.23 -11.97
C LYS A 225 38.21 20.98 -11.60
N THR A 226 39.44 21.14 -11.19
CA THR A 226 40.29 20.02 -10.76
C THR A 226 40.97 20.38 -9.44
N CYS A 227 41.07 19.42 -8.53
CA CYS A 227 41.85 19.52 -7.29
C CYS A 227 43.27 18.97 -7.45
N GLY A 228 43.66 18.56 -8.68
CA GLY A 228 44.88 17.78 -8.91
C GLY A 228 44.76 16.35 -8.36
N ASP A 229 45.86 15.58 -8.41
CA ASP A 229 45.91 14.22 -7.84
C ASP A 229 46.26 14.31 -6.33
N SER A 230 45.35 14.87 -5.52
CA SER A 230 45.56 15.08 -4.10
C SER A 230 44.68 14.15 -3.27
N GLU A 231 45.00 13.98 -1.97
CA GLU A 231 44.19 13.24 -1.02
C GLU A 231 42.73 13.77 -0.95
N ALA A 232 42.58 15.10 -1.13
CA ALA A 232 41.27 15.72 -1.18
C ALA A 232 40.48 15.34 -2.46
N ASP A 233 41.16 15.18 -3.61
CA ASP A 233 40.51 14.69 -4.84
C ASP A 233 40.05 13.25 -4.69
N TYR A 234 40.91 12.40 -4.13
CA TYR A 234 40.54 11.01 -3.81
C TYR A 234 39.34 10.95 -2.87
N ALA A 235 39.36 11.71 -1.78
CA ALA A 235 38.26 11.73 -0.81
C ALA A 235 36.93 12.20 -1.42
N ALA A 236 36.96 13.20 -2.31
CA ALA A 236 35.77 13.68 -3.00
C ALA A 236 35.21 12.64 -3.95
N LYS A 237 36.06 12.01 -4.77
CA LYS A 237 35.66 10.99 -5.75
C LYS A 237 35.26 9.66 -5.11
N SER A 238 35.80 9.30 -3.95
CA SER A 238 35.44 8.12 -3.16
C SER A 238 34.14 8.27 -2.36
N ASN A 239 33.44 9.41 -2.46
CA ASN A 239 32.13 9.57 -1.86
C ASN A 239 31.18 8.41 -2.29
N PRO A 240 30.55 7.68 -1.36
CA PRO A 240 29.68 6.52 -1.67
C PRO A 240 28.51 6.77 -2.61
N LEU A 241 28.08 8.03 -2.76
CA LEU A 241 27.03 8.43 -3.72
C LEU A 241 27.59 8.82 -5.09
N ILE A 242 28.89 9.05 -5.21
CA ILE A 242 29.62 9.31 -6.46
C ILE A 242 30.22 7.99 -6.97
N SER A 243 30.94 7.28 -6.11
CA SER A 243 31.56 5.98 -6.37
C SER A 243 30.95 4.91 -5.49
N PRO A 244 29.86 4.26 -5.94
CA PRO A 244 29.12 3.29 -5.13
C PRO A 244 29.94 2.06 -4.74
N LEU A 245 31.08 1.83 -5.34
CA LEU A 245 32.03 0.79 -4.92
C LEU A 245 32.43 0.99 -3.44
N PHE A 246 32.56 2.22 -2.93
CA PHE A 246 32.95 2.51 -1.55
C PHE A 246 31.78 2.54 -0.56
N ALA A 247 30.58 2.29 -1.01
CA ALA A 247 29.37 2.29 -0.17
C ALA A 247 29.22 1.05 0.72
N ASP A 248 28.31 1.12 1.71
CA ASP A 248 27.80 -0.07 2.39
C ASP A 248 26.79 -0.79 1.49
N LEU A 249 27.18 -1.93 0.93
CA LEU A 249 26.39 -2.72 -0.02
C LEU A 249 25.42 -3.72 0.62
N GLY A 250 25.33 -3.77 1.97
CA GLY A 250 24.35 -4.61 2.67
C GLY A 250 22.91 -4.26 2.31
N GLY A 251 22.10 -5.25 1.99
CA GLY A 251 20.70 -5.07 1.60
C GLY A 251 20.46 -4.53 0.18
N MET A 252 21.49 -4.50 -0.68
CA MET A 252 21.32 -4.17 -2.09
C MET A 252 20.41 -5.17 -2.81
N PRO A 253 19.60 -4.72 -3.79
CA PRO A 253 18.79 -5.60 -4.61
C PRO A 253 19.66 -6.64 -5.35
N PRO A 254 19.10 -7.81 -5.70
CA PRO A 254 19.79 -8.76 -6.56
C PRO A 254 20.26 -8.12 -7.84
N SER A 255 21.46 -8.43 -8.28
CA SER A 255 22.09 -7.80 -9.45
C SER A 255 22.57 -8.77 -10.50
N LEU A 256 22.57 -8.34 -11.77
CA LEU A 256 23.15 -9.01 -12.92
C LEU A 256 24.04 -8.00 -13.65
N THR A 257 25.35 -8.27 -13.68
CA THR A 257 26.35 -7.39 -14.26
C THR A 257 27.04 -8.06 -15.44
N PHE A 258 27.16 -7.33 -16.55
CA PHE A 258 27.91 -7.73 -17.74
C PHE A 258 29.14 -6.85 -17.89
N VAL A 259 30.28 -7.44 -18.19
CA VAL A 259 31.56 -6.75 -18.41
C VAL A 259 32.43 -7.50 -19.41
N GLY A 260 33.22 -6.78 -20.22
CA GLY A 260 34.24 -7.36 -21.09
C GLY A 260 35.57 -7.53 -20.38
N ASP A 261 36.33 -8.58 -20.68
CA ASP A 261 37.65 -8.75 -20.06
C ASP A 261 38.72 -7.80 -20.65
N ALA A 262 38.42 -7.15 -21.77
CA ALA A 262 39.33 -6.24 -22.44
C ALA A 262 39.00 -4.75 -22.18
N GLU A 263 38.06 -4.45 -21.28
CA GLU A 263 37.68 -3.07 -21.00
C GLU A 263 38.38 -2.50 -19.75
N ILE A 264 38.53 -1.17 -19.72
CA ILE A 264 39.14 -0.43 -18.60
C ILE A 264 38.36 -0.61 -17.31
N LEU A 265 37.02 -0.68 -17.37
CA LEU A 265 36.13 -0.82 -16.21
C LEU A 265 35.93 -2.28 -15.74
N LEU A 266 36.84 -3.19 -16.08
CA LEU A 266 36.76 -4.59 -15.64
C LEU A 266 36.75 -4.69 -14.11
N ASP A 267 37.69 -4.00 -13.46
CA ASP A 267 37.83 -4.09 -12.00
C ASP A 267 36.70 -3.37 -11.26
N ASP A 268 36.09 -2.32 -11.84
CA ASP A 268 34.87 -1.72 -11.32
C ASP A 268 33.74 -2.77 -11.14
N ALA A 269 33.57 -3.62 -12.15
CA ALA A 269 32.53 -4.66 -12.12
C ALA A 269 32.91 -5.83 -11.21
N THR A 270 34.18 -6.27 -11.23
CA THR A 270 34.65 -7.43 -10.46
C THR A 270 34.69 -7.11 -8.96
N HIS A 271 35.28 -5.97 -8.58
CA HIS A 271 35.33 -5.54 -7.18
C HIS A 271 33.94 -5.27 -6.63
N LEU A 272 33.03 -4.64 -7.43
CA LEU A 272 31.65 -4.47 -7.01
C LEU A 272 30.96 -5.80 -6.74
N HIS A 273 31.14 -6.80 -7.62
CA HIS A 273 30.60 -8.14 -7.46
C HIS A 273 31.10 -8.81 -6.16
N GLU A 274 32.40 -8.77 -5.93
CA GLU A 274 33.02 -9.34 -4.72
C GLU A 274 32.49 -8.69 -3.44
N ARG A 275 32.38 -7.35 -3.44
CA ARG A 275 31.84 -6.61 -2.29
C ARG A 275 30.36 -6.85 -2.07
N LEU A 276 29.56 -7.02 -3.11
CA LEU A 276 28.16 -7.42 -3.00
C LEU A 276 28.00 -8.79 -2.35
N LEU A 277 28.82 -9.78 -2.78
CA LEU A 277 28.82 -11.12 -2.17
C LEU A 277 29.27 -11.08 -0.71
N ALA A 278 30.31 -10.30 -0.40
CA ALA A 278 30.78 -10.11 0.99
C ALA A 278 29.73 -9.44 1.91
N ALA A 279 28.78 -8.71 1.31
CA ALA A 279 27.66 -8.08 2.01
C ALA A 279 26.36 -8.92 1.97
N ASP A 280 26.45 -10.23 1.69
CA ASP A 280 25.32 -11.17 1.54
C ASP A 280 24.28 -10.76 0.48
N ALA A 281 24.63 -9.90 -0.46
CA ALA A 281 23.77 -9.52 -1.58
C ALA A 281 23.88 -10.55 -2.72
N GLN A 282 22.76 -10.83 -3.40
CA GLN A 282 22.75 -11.72 -4.56
C GLN A 282 23.33 -10.99 -5.78
N SER A 283 24.47 -11.44 -6.28
CA SER A 283 25.12 -10.86 -7.45
C SER A 283 25.52 -11.94 -8.46
N GLU A 284 25.20 -11.73 -9.73
CA GLU A 284 25.66 -12.55 -10.88
C GLU A 284 26.53 -11.67 -11.76
N LEU A 285 27.78 -12.07 -12.00
CA LEU A 285 28.72 -11.39 -12.88
C LEU A 285 28.97 -12.23 -14.12
N VAL A 286 28.92 -11.59 -15.30
CA VAL A 286 29.20 -12.17 -16.60
C VAL A 286 30.39 -11.47 -17.22
N VAL A 287 31.58 -12.04 -17.09
CA VAL A 287 32.79 -11.57 -17.78
C VAL A 287 32.85 -12.21 -19.15
N THR A 288 32.87 -11.41 -20.22
CA THR A 288 32.87 -11.90 -21.59
C THR A 288 34.24 -11.71 -22.23
N PRO A 289 34.93 -12.83 -22.66
CA PRO A 289 36.27 -12.77 -23.21
C PRO A 289 36.37 -11.90 -24.47
N GLU A 290 37.45 -11.12 -24.55
CA GLU A 290 37.80 -10.25 -25.68
C GLU A 290 36.76 -9.16 -26.00
N MET A 291 35.78 -8.94 -25.13
CA MET A 291 34.82 -7.85 -25.26
C MET A 291 35.31 -6.55 -24.62
N TRP A 292 34.73 -5.47 -25.08
CA TRP A 292 35.07 -4.10 -24.74
C TRP A 292 33.89 -3.37 -24.05
N HIS A 293 34.11 -2.16 -23.62
CA HIS A 293 33.17 -1.33 -22.92
C HIS A 293 31.81 -1.21 -23.61
N GLY A 294 30.75 -1.58 -22.88
CA GLY A 294 29.37 -1.49 -23.36
C GLY A 294 29.05 -2.48 -24.52
N TYR A 295 29.76 -3.60 -24.69
CA TYR A 295 29.59 -4.50 -25.82
C TYR A 295 28.15 -4.99 -26.04
N VAL A 296 27.34 -5.10 -24.99
CA VAL A 296 25.93 -5.55 -25.05
C VAL A 296 25.06 -4.57 -25.85
N LEU A 297 25.37 -3.25 -25.79
CA LEU A 297 24.64 -2.22 -26.52
C LEU A 297 24.75 -2.35 -28.05
N TYR A 298 25.82 -2.94 -28.51
CA TYR A 298 26.05 -3.15 -29.97
C TYR A 298 25.20 -4.28 -30.56
N CYS A 299 24.45 -5.03 -29.75
CA CYS A 299 23.55 -6.11 -30.16
C CYS A 299 24.20 -7.13 -31.07
N ILE A 300 25.45 -7.49 -30.80
CA ILE A 300 26.24 -8.43 -31.60
C ILE A 300 25.61 -9.83 -31.49
N LYS A 301 25.28 -10.45 -32.63
CA LYS A 301 24.61 -11.77 -32.69
C LYS A 301 25.32 -12.88 -31.89
N ASP A 302 26.63 -12.78 -31.70
CA ASP A 302 27.43 -13.77 -30.95
C ASP A 302 27.01 -13.79 -29.45
N TYR A 303 26.39 -12.72 -28.96
CA TYR A 303 26.05 -12.51 -27.59
C TYR A 303 24.52 -12.35 -27.31
N ASP A 304 23.68 -12.87 -28.23
CA ASP A 304 22.22 -12.97 -28.01
C ASP A 304 21.87 -13.74 -26.72
N ARG A 305 22.78 -14.57 -26.22
CA ARG A 305 22.67 -15.24 -24.91
C ARG A 305 22.57 -14.27 -23.75
N ASP A 306 23.16 -13.06 -23.85
CA ASP A 306 23.13 -12.07 -22.76
C ASP A 306 21.73 -11.48 -22.64
N PHE A 307 21.03 -11.21 -23.73
CA PHE A 307 19.60 -10.88 -23.68
C PHE A 307 18.74 -12.03 -23.14
N THR A 308 19.14 -13.28 -23.35
CA THR A 308 18.45 -14.42 -22.74
C THR A 308 18.64 -14.44 -21.23
N ARG A 309 19.83 -14.08 -20.70
CA ARG A 309 20.09 -13.91 -19.27
C ARG A 309 19.31 -12.73 -18.68
N ILE A 310 19.29 -11.57 -19.38
CA ILE A 310 18.48 -10.40 -19.00
C ILE A 310 17.00 -10.80 -18.88
N ARG A 311 16.43 -11.47 -19.90
CA ARG A 311 15.03 -11.96 -19.85
C ARG A 311 14.79 -12.92 -18.69
N LYS A 312 15.72 -13.85 -18.43
CA LYS A 312 15.62 -14.80 -17.31
C LYS A 312 15.65 -14.06 -15.98
N PHE A 313 16.55 -13.09 -15.80
CA PHE A 313 16.66 -12.28 -14.60
C PHE A 313 15.36 -11.51 -14.37
N ILE A 314 14.87 -10.75 -15.35
CA ILE A 314 13.60 -10.03 -15.29
C ILE A 314 12.47 -10.98 -14.90
N LYS A 315 12.33 -12.11 -15.60
CA LYS A 315 11.30 -13.10 -15.31
C LYS A 315 11.39 -13.64 -13.88
N THR A 316 12.58 -13.97 -13.41
CA THR A 316 12.78 -14.53 -12.07
C THR A 316 12.44 -13.49 -10.97
N ARG A 317 12.85 -12.24 -11.15
CA ARG A 317 12.62 -11.17 -10.16
C ARG A 317 11.18 -10.68 -10.15
N MET A 318 10.54 -10.58 -11.31
CA MET A 318 9.14 -10.14 -11.40
C MET A 318 8.13 -11.28 -11.18
N HIS A 319 8.49 -12.55 -11.41
CA HIS A 319 7.61 -13.70 -11.14
C HIS A 319 7.48 -14.01 -9.64
N SER A 320 8.49 -13.70 -8.83
CA SER A 320 8.39 -13.91 -7.39
C SER A 320 7.34 -13.01 -6.72
N GLN A 321 6.96 -11.90 -7.37
CA GLN A 321 5.95 -10.96 -6.87
C GLN A 321 4.56 -11.10 -7.52
N ASN A 322 4.44 -11.79 -8.66
CA ASN A 322 3.15 -12.06 -9.30
C ASN A 322 2.39 -13.26 -8.70
N LYS A 323 2.93 -13.95 -7.70
CA LYS A 323 2.17 -14.90 -6.91
C LYS A 323 1.26 -14.09 -5.98
N LEU A 324 -0.02 -13.97 -6.35
CA LEU A 324 -1.03 -13.41 -5.45
C LEU A 324 -0.87 -14.05 -4.08
N ARG A 325 -0.65 -13.22 -3.05
CA ARG A 325 -0.51 -13.70 -1.68
C ARG A 325 -1.83 -14.34 -1.26
N TRP A 326 -1.75 -15.52 -0.68
CA TRP A 326 -2.87 -16.13 -0.01
C TRP A 326 -2.64 -16.15 1.51
N MET A 327 -3.72 -15.99 2.26
CA MET A 327 -3.69 -15.94 3.72
C MET A 327 -4.86 -16.77 4.27
N ALA A 328 -4.63 -17.45 5.39
CA ALA A 328 -5.74 -18.02 6.15
C ALA A 328 -6.63 -16.89 6.69
N LEU A 329 -7.93 -17.13 6.85
CA LEU A 329 -8.77 -16.22 7.62
C LEU A 329 -8.27 -16.18 9.06
N ASP A 330 -8.32 -14.98 9.69
CA ASP A 330 -8.06 -14.87 11.13
C ASP A 330 -9.10 -15.65 11.95
N ASN A 331 -8.79 -15.86 13.21
CA ASN A 331 -9.64 -16.68 14.08
C ASN A 331 -11.09 -16.17 14.15
N ALA A 332 -11.27 -14.84 14.27
CA ALA A 332 -12.61 -14.24 14.31
C ALA A 332 -13.32 -14.27 12.96
N ALA A 333 -12.59 -14.19 11.86
CA ALA A 333 -13.14 -14.09 10.51
C ALA A 333 -13.78 -15.38 10.00
N LYS A 334 -13.37 -16.55 10.50
CA LYS A 334 -13.80 -17.88 10.00
C LYS A 334 -15.30 -18.11 10.06
N ILE A 335 -16.00 -17.44 10.97
CA ILE A 335 -17.44 -17.59 11.13
C ILE A 335 -18.25 -16.85 10.05
N PHE A 336 -17.74 -15.74 9.51
CA PHE A 336 -18.52 -14.86 8.64
C PHE A 336 -18.90 -15.49 7.29
N PRO A 337 -18.04 -16.24 6.58
CA PRO A 337 -18.43 -16.92 5.36
C PRO A 337 -19.49 -18.00 5.58
N ALA A 338 -19.47 -18.68 6.74
CA ALA A 338 -20.42 -19.73 7.10
C ALA A 338 -21.79 -19.19 7.56
N ALA A 339 -21.79 -18.03 8.21
CA ALA A 339 -23.02 -17.40 8.76
C ALA A 339 -23.89 -16.70 7.72
N ARG A 340 -23.37 -16.45 6.50
CA ARG A 340 -24.10 -15.74 5.43
C ARG A 340 -25.37 -16.47 4.99
N THR A 341 -26.36 -15.71 4.51
CA THR A 341 -27.61 -16.26 3.93
C THR A 341 -27.91 -15.63 2.56
N ARG A 342 -28.96 -16.12 1.87
CA ARG A 342 -29.41 -15.53 0.61
C ARG A 342 -29.86 -14.06 0.74
N SER A 343 -30.28 -13.63 1.92
CA SER A 343 -30.80 -12.28 2.18
C SER A 343 -29.83 -11.40 2.98
N TRP A 344 -28.71 -11.96 3.49
CA TRP A 344 -27.83 -11.25 4.42
C TRP A 344 -26.36 -11.58 4.19
N SER A 345 -25.53 -10.52 4.20
CA SER A 345 -24.07 -10.58 4.23
C SER A 345 -23.56 -9.67 5.35
N ASN A 346 -22.56 -10.13 6.09
CA ASN A 346 -21.98 -9.36 7.18
C ASN A 346 -21.05 -8.29 6.62
N VAL A 347 -21.58 -7.11 6.33
CA VAL A 347 -20.89 -5.97 5.71
C VAL A 347 -21.03 -4.75 6.61
N PHE A 348 -19.97 -3.97 6.73
CA PHE A 348 -19.99 -2.66 7.38
C PHE A 348 -19.41 -1.59 6.45
N ARG A 349 -19.77 -0.32 6.69
CA ARG A 349 -19.40 0.82 5.85
C ARG A 349 -18.54 1.82 6.62
N ARG A 350 -17.56 2.36 5.94
CA ARG A 350 -16.83 3.58 6.27
C ARG A 350 -17.06 4.60 5.19
N ALA A 351 -17.31 5.85 5.54
CA ALA A 351 -17.46 6.88 4.54
C ALA A 351 -16.81 8.20 4.98
N ALA A 352 -16.33 8.95 4.00
CA ALA A 352 -15.87 10.33 4.12
C ALA A 352 -16.68 11.20 3.19
N THR A 353 -17.21 12.31 3.69
CA THR A 353 -17.85 13.33 2.87
C THR A 353 -16.84 14.44 2.63
N MET A 354 -16.51 14.66 1.37
CA MET A 354 -15.56 15.67 0.94
C MET A 354 -16.21 17.06 0.95
N THR A 355 -15.40 18.11 0.93
CA THR A 355 -15.88 19.50 0.77
C THR A 355 -16.46 19.79 -0.60
N GLU A 356 -16.01 19.03 -1.63
CA GLU A 356 -16.41 19.18 -3.04
C GLU A 356 -16.84 17.84 -3.63
N THR A 357 -17.50 17.86 -4.79
CA THR A 357 -17.86 16.68 -5.58
C THR A 357 -16.61 15.84 -5.91
N VAL A 358 -16.76 14.53 -5.80
CA VAL A 358 -15.67 13.58 -6.00
C VAL A 358 -15.26 13.51 -7.45
N ASP A 359 -13.97 13.71 -7.71
CA ASP A 359 -13.34 13.47 -9.00
C ASP A 359 -13.10 11.96 -9.17
N MET A 360 -13.76 11.35 -10.15
CA MET A 360 -13.72 9.90 -10.36
C MET A 360 -12.36 9.41 -10.87
N ASP A 361 -11.65 10.20 -11.68
CA ASP A 361 -10.34 9.82 -12.22
C ASP A 361 -9.27 9.91 -11.13
N ALA A 362 -9.29 10.96 -10.30
CA ALA A 362 -8.43 11.07 -9.15
C ALA A 362 -8.68 9.94 -8.14
N LEU A 363 -9.95 9.58 -7.90
CA LEU A 363 -10.28 8.48 -6.99
C LEU A 363 -9.85 7.12 -7.54
N ARG A 364 -9.97 6.89 -8.85
CA ARG A 364 -9.49 5.65 -9.48
C ARG A 364 -7.98 5.49 -9.31
N LYS A 365 -7.20 6.54 -9.59
CA LYS A 365 -5.75 6.56 -9.37
C LYS A 365 -5.40 6.32 -7.89
N ALA A 366 -6.12 6.98 -6.98
CA ALA A 366 -5.92 6.81 -5.55
C ALA A 366 -6.21 5.37 -5.09
N LEU A 367 -7.27 4.75 -5.61
CA LEU A 367 -7.63 3.37 -5.27
C LEU A 367 -6.58 2.37 -5.78
N ASP A 368 -6.06 2.56 -7.00
CA ASP A 368 -5.00 1.71 -7.57
C ASP A 368 -3.71 1.74 -6.75
N VAL A 369 -3.36 2.88 -6.16
CA VAL A 369 -2.23 3.01 -5.24
C VAL A 369 -2.55 2.36 -3.89
N THR A 370 -3.72 2.68 -3.33
CA THR A 370 -4.10 2.24 -1.98
C THR A 370 -4.21 0.71 -1.87
N VAL A 371 -4.79 0.01 -2.85
CA VAL A 371 -4.94 -1.45 -2.79
C VAL A 371 -3.61 -2.20 -2.67
N ARG A 372 -2.51 -1.62 -3.17
CA ARG A 372 -1.17 -2.21 -3.06
C ARG A 372 -0.62 -2.12 -1.65
N ARG A 373 -0.92 -1.02 -0.94
CA ARG A 373 -0.50 -0.82 0.46
C ARG A 373 -1.26 -1.71 1.44
N PHE A 374 -2.41 -2.28 1.04
CA PHE A 374 -3.28 -3.08 1.91
C PHE A 374 -3.50 -4.52 1.41
N PRO A 375 -2.46 -5.37 1.34
CA PRO A 375 -2.58 -6.74 0.82
C PRO A 375 -3.44 -7.66 1.68
N SER A 376 -3.78 -7.30 2.94
CA SER A 376 -4.72 -8.03 3.80
C SER A 376 -6.18 -7.65 3.57
N ILE A 377 -6.44 -6.49 2.95
CA ILE A 377 -7.78 -5.95 2.68
C ILE A 377 -8.12 -6.10 1.19
N ALA A 378 -7.14 -5.85 0.31
CA ALA A 378 -7.29 -5.98 -1.14
C ALA A 378 -7.29 -7.47 -1.56
N VAL A 379 -8.31 -8.20 -1.11
CA VAL A 379 -8.42 -9.65 -1.28
C VAL A 379 -9.82 -10.11 -1.70
N ARG A 380 -9.87 -11.34 -2.19
CA ARG A 380 -11.09 -12.10 -2.47
C ARG A 380 -11.15 -13.33 -1.60
N VAL A 381 -12.36 -13.84 -1.31
CA VAL A 381 -12.55 -15.05 -0.51
C VAL A 381 -12.66 -16.25 -1.43
N LYS A 382 -11.81 -17.26 -1.22
CA LYS A 382 -11.83 -18.54 -1.94
C LYS A 382 -12.22 -19.67 -0.99
N ALA A 383 -12.89 -20.67 -1.52
CA ALA A 383 -13.22 -21.89 -0.79
C ALA A 383 -12.14 -22.94 -1.05
N GLY A 384 -11.50 -23.42 0.00
CA GLY A 384 -10.66 -24.60 -0.02
C GLY A 384 -11.45 -25.84 0.39
N PHE A 385 -10.79 -26.99 0.53
CA PHE A 385 -11.45 -28.24 0.92
C PHE A 385 -11.92 -28.23 2.38
N PHE A 386 -11.10 -27.68 3.28
CA PHE A 386 -11.39 -27.63 4.72
C PHE A 386 -11.74 -26.24 5.24
N TRP A 387 -11.21 -25.17 4.65
CA TRP A 387 -11.36 -23.79 5.10
C TRP A 387 -11.49 -22.81 3.93
N TYR A 388 -12.11 -21.67 4.18
CA TYR A 388 -11.96 -20.49 3.33
C TYR A 388 -10.57 -19.88 3.52
N TYR A 389 -10.06 -19.24 2.47
CA TYR A 389 -8.83 -18.47 2.51
C TYR A 389 -9.01 -17.16 1.75
N LEU A 390 -8.12 -16.20 2.04
CA LEU A 390 -8.04 -14.91 1.36
C LEU A 390 -6.97 -15.00 0.30
N GLU A 391 -7.26 -14.49 -0.89
CA GLU A 391 -6.33 -14.40 -2.00
C GLU A 391 -6.32 -12.94 -2.49
N GLN A 392 -5.14 -12.35 -2.59
CA GLN A 392 -4.97 -10.97 -3.05
C GLN A 392 -5.62 -10.78 -4.43
N ILE A 393 -6.28 -9.63 -4.66
CA ILE A 393 -6.83 -9.30 -5.96
C ILE A 393 -5.73 -8.73 -6.88
N PRO A 394 -5.77 -9.04 -8.20
CA PRO A 394 -4.74 -8.58 -9.14
C PRO A 394 -4.84 -7.08 -9.45
N HIS A 395 -6.04 -6.50 -9.37
CA HIS A 395 -6.34 -5.11 -9.72
C HIS A 395 -7.33 -4.52 -8.71
N ALA A 396 -7.36 -3.19 -8.60
CA ALA A 396 -8.37 -2.49 -7.82
C ALA A 396 -9.80 -2.80 -8.37
N PRO A 397 -10.82 -2.87 -7.49
CA PRO A 397 -12.19 -3.05 -7.94
C PRO A 397 -12.73 -1.81 -8.65
N GLU A 398 -13.76 -1.98 -9.45
CA GLU A 398 -14.49 -0.86 -10.04
C GLU A 398 -15.17 -0.02 -8.95
N ILE A 399 -15.19 1.29 -9.15
CA ILE A 399 -15.91 2.22 -8.28
C ILE A 399 -17.37 2.22 -8.71
N MET A 400 -18.26 2.03 -7.73
CA MET A 400 -19.70 1.89 -7.93
C MET A 400 -20.42 3.19 -7.57
N GLU A 401 -21.55 3.46 -8.19
CA GLU A 401 -22.50 4.46 -7.72
C GLU A 401 -23.31 3.95 -6.52
N GLU A 402 -23.74 4.88 -5.67
CA GLU A 402 -24.51 4.54 -4.48
C GLU A 402 -25.92 4.08 -4.83
N LYS A 403 -26.36 2.99 -4.18
CA LYS A 403 -27.75 2.54 -4.24
C LYS A 403 -28.62 3.36 -3.28
N PRO A 404 -29.97 3.29 -3.41
CA PRO A 404 -30.88 4.07 -2.55
C PRO A 404 -30.72 3.83 -1.03
N TYR A 405 -30.03 2.76 -0.64
CA TYR A 405 -29.72 2.48 0.76
C TYR A 405 -28.31 1.88 0.93
N PRO A 406 -27.64 2.23 2.04
CA PRO A 406 -26.30 1.71 2.33
C PRO A 406 -26.33 0.23 2.69
N LEU A 407 -25.18 -0.43 2.58
CA LEU A 407 -24.99 -1.81 2.97
C LEU A 407 -25.95 -2.79 2.27
N ALA A 408 -26.27 -2.50 0.99
CA ALA A 408 -26.94 -3.45 0.15
C ALA A 408 -26.18 -4.79 0.15
N ARG A 409 -26.92 -5.89 0.07
CA ARG A 409 -26.32 -7.24 0.08
C ARG A 409 -25.14 -7.34 -0.89
N MET A 410 -24.04 -7.94 -0.44
CA MET A 410 -22.90 -8.31 -1.27
C MET A 410 -23.00 -9.82 -1.56
N PRO A 411 -23.38 -10.23 -2.79
CA PRO A 411 -23.44 -11.64 -3.18
C PRO A 411 -22.10 -12.34 -3.00
N PHE A 412 -22.11 -13.65 -2.78
CA PHE A 412 -20.86 -14.37 -2.59
C PHE A 412 -20.00 -14.43 -3.85
N ASP A 413 -20.62 -14.35 -5.01
CA ASP A 413 -19.91 -14.30 -6.28
C ASP A 413 -19.14 -12.99 -6.44
N ASP A 414 -19.66 -11.89 -5.89
CA ASP A 414 -18.91 -10.62 -5.81
C ASP A 414 -17.76 -10.72 -4.79
N ILE A 415 -18.02 -11.32 -3.61
CA ILE A 415 -16.99 -11.57 -2.58
C ILE A 415 -15.85 -12.46 -3.12
N ARG A 416 -16.16 -13.37 -4.03
CA ARG A 416 -15.17 -14.20 -4.74
C ARG A 416 -14.33 -13.43 -5.75
N LYS A 417 -14.79 -12.26 -6.19
CA LYS A 417 -14.03 -11.35 -7.07
C LYS A 417 -13.26 -10.32 -6.25
N CYS A 418 -13.94 -9.65 -5.34
CA CYS A 418 -13.38 -8.69 -4.39
C CYS A 418 -14.26 -8.65 -3.13
N ALA A 419 -13.65 -8.71 -1.96
CA ALA A 419 -14.40 -8.78 -0.70
C ALA A 419 -14.62 -7.41 -0.05
N PHE A 420 -14.34 -6.32 -0.75
CA PHE A 420 -14.77 -4.96 -0.43
C PHE A 420 -15.24 -4.25 -1.72
N ARG A 421 -15.93 -3.12 -1.56
CA ARG A 421 -16.33 -2.27 -2.68
C ARG A 421 -16.20 -0.80 -2.32
N VAL A 422 -15.88 0.03 -3.30
CA VAL A 422 -15.82 1.49 -3.19
C VAL A 422 -17.03 2.08 -3.90
N ILE A 423 -17.70 3.01 -3.24
CA ILE A 423 -18.98 3.57 -3.67
C ILE A 423 -18.89 5.09 -3.57
N VAL A 424 -19.40 5.78 -4.57
CA VAL A 424 -19.42 7.24 -4.63
C VAL A 424 -20.84 7.75 -4.79
N TYR A 425 -21.11 8.85 -4.11
CA TYR A 425 -22.32 9.65 -4.31
C TYR A 425 -22.00 11.13 -4.05
N ASP A 426 -22.08 11.96 -5.08
CA ASP A 426 -21.73 13.38 -5.05
C ASP A 426 -20.40 13.64 -4.33
N ARG A 427 -20.43 14.12 -3.11
CA ARG A 427 -19.24 14.43 -2.30
C ARG A 427 -18.77 13.27 -1.40
N ARG A 428 -19.45 12.13 -1.43
CA ARG A 428 -19.17 11.04 -0.47
C ARG A 428 -18.39 9.90 -1.13
N ILE A 429 -17.26 9.54 -0.51
CA ILE A 429 -16.50 8.32 -0.79
C ILE A 429 -16.82 7.32 0.33
N ALA A 430 -17.39 6.17 -0.02
CA ALA A 430 -17.71 5.11 0.92
C ALA A 430 -16.99 3.82 0.55
N VAL A 431 -16.54 3.08 1.56
CA VAL A 431 -15.97 1.73 1.40
C VAL A 431 -16.78 0.77 2.26
N GLU A 432 -17.26 -0.30 1.65
CA GLU A 432 -17.98 -1.37 2.32
C GLU A 432 -17.13 -2.64 2.32
N PHE A 433 -16.94 -3.21 3.50
CA PHE A 433 -16.08 -4.37 3.72
C PHE A 433 -16.92 -5.57 4.14
N PHE A 434 -16.67 -6.73 3.52
CA PHE A 434 -17.08 -7.99 4.09
C PHE A 434 -16.27 -8.25 5.37
N HIS A 435 -16.95 -8.47 6.50
CA HIS A 435 -16.34 -8.44 7.83
C HIS A 435 -15.23 -9.48 8.07
N ALA A 436 -15.09 -10.46 7.16
CA ALA A 436 -13.98 -11.41 7.20
C ALA A 436 -12.61 -10.80 6.85
N LEU A 437 -12.56 -9.58 6.29
CA LEU A 437 -11.31 -8.92 5.91
C LEU A 437 -10.64 -8.22 7.08
N THR A 438 -11.43 -7.42 7.78
CA THR A 438 -10.95 -6.44 8.74
C THR A 438 -12.05 -6.07 9.73
N ASP A 439 -11.65 -5.50 10.83
CA ASP A 439 -12.56 -4.88 11.80
C ASP A 439 -12.77 -3.37 11.53
N GLY A 440 -13.50 -2.76 12.44
CA GLY A 440 -13.80 -1.35 12.35
C GLY A 440 -12.57 -0.43 12.30
N ASN A 441 -11.49 -0.78 12.98
CA ASN A 441 -10.27 0.02 13.01
C ASN A 441 -9.47 -0.12 11.71
N GLY A 442 -9.23 -1.35 11.24
CA GLY A 442 -8.51 -1.56 9.99
C GLY A 442 -9.24 -0.98 8.77
N GLY A 443 -10.59 -1.08 8.74
CA GLY A 443 -11.41 -0.44 7.70
C GLY A 443 -11.34 1.09 7.73
N LEU A 444 -11.17 1.70 8.93
CA LEU A 444 -10.99 3.15 9.06
C LEU A 444 -9.60 3.59 8.56
N VAL A 445 -8.54 2.83 8.87
CA VAL A 445 -7.18 3.07 8.37
C VAL A 445 -7.16 3.01 6.83
N PHE A 446 -7.83 2.02 6.24
CA PHE A 446 -7.98 1.92 4.78
C PHE A 446 -8.67 3.16 4.18
N LEU A 447 -9.84 3.57 4.72
CA LEU A 447 -10.56 4.75 4.23
C LEU A 447 -9.71 6.02 4.33
N LYS A 448 -9.05 6.24 5.49
CA LYS A 448 -8.21 7.42 5.70
C LYS A 448 -7.06 7.49 4.70
N THR A 449 -6.40 6.36 4.44
CA THR A 449 -5.30 6.29 3.47
C THR A 449 -5.79 6.49 2.04
N LEU A 450 -6.95 5.92 1.67
CA LEU A 450 -7.58 6.14 0.36
C LEU A 450 -7.92 7.62 0.13
N VAL A 451 -8.52 8.26 1.14
CA VAL A 451 -8.89 9.68 1.06
C VAL A 451 -7.65 10.58 1.05
N ALA A 452 -6.62 10.26 1.83
CA ALA A 452 -5.34 10.99 1.81
C ALA A 452 -4.67 10.90 0.43
N GLU A 453 -4.69 9.73 -0.20
CA GLU A 453 -4.18 9.55 -1.56
C GLU A 453 -5.06 10.27 -2.59
N TYR A 454 -6.39 10.27 -2.43
CA TYR A 454 -7.30 11.04 -3.28
C TYR A 454 -7.02 12.55 -3.21
N ILE A 455 -6.79 13.08 -2.00
CA ILE A 455 -6.40 14.49 -1.80
C ILE A 455 -5.11 14.79 -2.56
N TYR A 456 -4.12 13.89 -2.48
CA TYR A 456 -2.89 14.04 -3.24
C TYR A 456 -3.12 14.02 -4.76
N GLN A 457 -3.91 13.07 -5.27
CA GLN A 457 -4.17 12.93 -6.71
C GLN A 457 -4.96 14.12 -7.30
N LYS A 458 -5.89 14.69 -6.52
CA LYS A 458 -6.74 15.79 -6.97
C LYS A 458 -6.11 17.16 -6.76
N TYR A 459 -5.45 17.39 -5.61
CA TYR A 459 -4.99 18.71 -5.19
C TYR A 459 -3.47 18.82 -5.06
N GLY A 460 -2.71 17.75 -5.25
CA GLY A 460 -1.26 17.73 -5.04
C GLY A 460 -0.81 17.86 -3.59
N VAL A 461 -1.74 17.81 -2.62
CA VAL A 461 -1.46 18.01 -1.19
C VAL A 461 -1.13 16.68 -0.52
N LYS A 462 0.06 16.57 0.05
CA LYS A 462 0.48 15.36 0.79
C LYS A 462 -0.04 15.43 2.22
N VAL A 463 -0.89 14.47 2.59
CA VAL A 463 -1.33 14.28 3.99
C VAL A 463 -0.24 13.50 4.74
N PRO A 464 0.18 13.93 5.94
CA PRO A 464 1.14 13.20 6.77
C PRO A 464 0.70 11.76 7.10
N ALA A 465 1.68 10.84 7.15
CA ALA A 465 1.44 9.42 7.50
C ALA A 465 1.32 9.25 9.03
N GLU A 466 0.26 9.80 9.60
CA GLU A 466 -0.06 9.76 11.02
C GLU A 466 -1.56 9.62 11.25
N SER A 467 -2.00 9.50 12.49
CA SER A 467 -3.43 9.43 12.86
C SER A 467 -4.22 8.32 12.11
N GLY A 468 -3.52 7.26 11.68
CA GLY A 468 -4.10 6.13 10.95
C GLY A 468 -4.11 6.31 9.43
N VAL A 469 -3.43 7.31 8.88
CA VAL A 469 -3.03 7.37 7.48
C VAL A 469 -1.71 6.62 7.34
N LEU A 470 -1.61 5.68 6.40
CA LEU A 470 -0.37 4.96 6.12
C LEU A 470 0.36 5.60 4.94
N ASP A 471 1.70 5.54 4.97
CA ASP A 471 2.48 5.99 3.81
C ASP A 471 2.25 5.02 2.64
N ARG A 472 1.83 5.58 1.51
CA ARG A 472 1.53 4.85 0.27
C ARG A 472 2.73 4.17 -0.36
N LEU A 473 3.94 4.66 -0.07
CA LEU A 473 5.21 4.18 -0.62
C LEU A 473 5.89 3.15 0.28
N GLU A 474 5.42 2.99 1.52
CA GLU A 474 5.96 2.04 2.47
C GLU A 474 5.44 0.63 2.18
N GLU A 475 6.34 -0.36 2.23
CA GLU A 475 5.93 -1.77 2.15
C GLU A 475 5.10 -2.15 3.39
N PRO A 476 4.08 -3.00 3.22
CA PRO A 476 3.26 -3.46 4.34
C PRO A 476 4.10 -4.19 5.39
N ASP A 477 4.08 -3.70 6.63
CA ASP A 477 4.72 -4.38 7.75
C ASP A 477 4.10 -5.80 7.92
N PRO A 478 4.89 -6.87 8.02
CA PRO A 478 4.37 -8.21 8.30
C PRO A 478 3.43 -8.27 9.52
N ALA A 479 3.63 -7.41 10.52
CA ALA A 479 2.76 -7.30 11.70
C ALA A 479 1.36 -6.77 11.36
N GLU A 480 1.17 -6.05 10.26
CA GLU A 480 -0.16 -5.61 9.77
C GLU A 480 -1.00 -6.79 9.25
N LEU A 481 -0.34 -7.87 8.82
CA LEU A 481 -0.95 -9.07 8.22
C LEU A 481 -1.17 -10.19 9.26
N GLU A 482 -0.68 -10.04 10.47
CA GLU A 482 -0.66 -11.07 11.52
C GLU A 482 -2.07 -11.39 12.04
N ASP A 483 -2.35 -12.68 12.31
CA ASP A 483 -3.49 -13.09 13.15
C ASP A 483 -3.07 -13.03 14.63
N SER A 484 -3.30 -11.88 15.27
CA SER A 484 -2.86 -11.62 16.63
C SER A 484 -3.61 -12.43 17.70
N PHE A 485 -4.71 -13.15 17.37
CA PHE A 485 -5.36 -14.04 18.32
C PHE A 485 -4.45 -15.17 18.80
N PHE A 486 -3.63 -15.74 17.91
CA PHE A 486 -2.71 -16.80 18.30
C PHE A 486 -1.60 -16.33 19.25
N LYS A 487 -1.18 -15.07 19.10
CA LYS A 487 -0.11 -14.49 19.93
C LYS A 487 -0.53 -14.23 21.37
N TYR A 488 -1.80 -13.86 21.58
CA TYR A 488 -2.31 -13.44 22.89
C TYR A 488 -3.26 -14.43 23.55
N ALA A 489 -3.32 -15.68 23.07
CA ALA A 489 -4.10 -16.74 23.70
C ALA A 489 -3.55 -17.08 25.10
N GLY A 490 -4.37 -16.93 26.14
CA GLY A 490 -4.02 -17.27 27.52
C GLY A 490 -3.87 -18.78 27.76
N LYS A 491 -3.36 -19.17 28.93
CA LYS A 491 -3.23 -20.56 29.35
C LYS A 491 -4.59 -21.20 29.76
N HIS A 492 -5.50 -20.39 30.26
CA HIS A 492 -6.83 -20.84 30.73
C HIS A 492 -7.90 -20.46 29.73
N SER A 493 -8.88 -21.34 29.53
CA SER A 493 -10.00 -21.14 28.63
C SER A 493 -11.27 -20.80 29.44
N LEU A 494 -11.97 -19.75 29.02
CA LEU A 494 -13.23 -19.33 29.65
C LEU A 494 -14.38 -19.41 28.64
N PRO A 495 -15.20 -20.47 28.68
CA PRO A 495 -16.39 -20.57 27.83
C PRO A 495 -17.47 -19.57 28.30
N ARG A 496 -18.21 -19.00 27.34
CA ARG A 496 -19.30 -18.05 27.63
C ARG A 496 -20.63 -18.79 27.77
N LYS A 497 -21.36 -18.45 28.85
CA LYS A 497 -22.76 -18.83 29.05
C LYS A 497 -23.56 -17.55 29.32
N ASP A 498 -24.26 -17.05 28.29
CA ASP A 498 -25.10 -15.86 28.40
C ASP A 498 -26.58 -16.25 28.26
N THR A 499 -27.46 -15.61 29.05
CA THR A 499 -28.92 -15.74 28.91
C THR A 499 -29.41 -14.93 27.72
N ASP A 500 -30.60 -15.28 27.18
CA ASP A 500 -31.19 -14.58 26.06
C ASP A 500 -31.62 -13.16 26.44
N ALA A 501 -31.44 -12.21 25.51
CA ALA A 501 -31.84 -10.82 25.64
C ALA A 501 -33.24 -10.55 25.09
N TYR A 502 -33.78 -9.38 25.39
CA TYR A 502 -34.94 -8.86 24.69
C TYR A 502 -34.66 -8.67 23.20
N SER A 503 -35.61 -9.06 22.36
CA SER A 503 -35.53 -8.89 20.91
C SER A 503 -36.59 -7.89 20.45
N ILE A 504 -36.17 -6.81 19.82
CA ILE A 504 -37.09 -5.80 19.27
C ILE A 504 -37.97 -6.43 18.21
N ARG A 505 -39.29 -6.32 18.38
CA ARG A 505 -40.29 -6.86 17.48
C ARG A 505 -40.78 -5.79 16.52
N GLY A 506 -40.87 -6.09 15.25
CA GLY A 506 -41.37 -5.17 14.22
C GLY A 506 -41.48 -5.86 12.86
N LEU A 507 -42.35 -5.33 12.01
CA LEU A 507 -42.45 -5.78 10.61
C LEU A 507 -41.15 -5.43 9.87
N ARG A 508 -40.66 -6.37 9.06
CA ARG A 508 -39.49 -6.11 8.18
C ARG A 508 -39.94 -5.36 6.96
N GLU A 509 -39.02 -4.58 6.41
CA GLU A 509 -39.14 -4.08 5.05
C GLU A 509 -39.25 -5.23 4.04
N VAL A 510 -40.22 -5.15 3.15
CA VAL A 510 -40.59 -6.24 2.23
C VAL A 510 -39.51 -6.43 1.16
N ASP A 511 -38.98 -5.35 0.62
CA ASP A 511 -38.00 -5.33 -0.45
C ASP A 511 -36.52 -5.37 0.03
N GLY A 512 -36.33 -5.56 1.34
CA GLY A 512 -35.01 -5.59 1.95
C GLY A 512 -34.32 -4.24 2.08
N PHE A 513 -35.08 -3.13 1.93
CA PHE A 513 -34.60 -1.78 2.18
C PHE A 513 -34.06 -1.63 3.61
N ARG A 514 -33.06 -0.79 3.78
CA ARG A 514 -32.42 -0.51 5.06
C ARG A 514 -32.37 0.98 5.31
N THR A 515 -32.99 1.37 6.40
CA THR A 515 -32.94 2.76 6.83
C THR A 515 -31.75 3.00 7.74
N ASN A 516 -30.95 4.02 7.41
CA ASN A 516 -29.94 4.57 8.29
C ASN A 516 -30.41 5.95 8.77
N THR A 517 -30.62 6.07 10.06
CA THR A 517 -30.88 7.37 10.72
C THR A 517 -29.62 7.79 11.45
N THR A 518 -29.08 8.96 11.14
CA THR A 518 -27.93 9.53 11.82
C THR A 518 -28.38 10.63 12.77
N PHE A 519 -28.10 10.46 14.05
CA PHE A 519 -28.18 11.52 15.05
C PHE A 519 -26.82 12.20 15.15
N ILE A 520 -26.77 13.49 14.85
CA ILE A 520 -25.57 14.32 14.97
C ILE A 520 -25.65 15.00 16.33
N LEU A 521 -24.70 14.67 17.21
CA LEU A 521 -24.62 15.19 18.58
C LEU A 521 -23.35 16.03 18.74
N ASP A 522 -23.42 17.03 19.62
CA ASP A 522 -22.23 17.77 20.05
C ASP A 522 -21.36 16.92 20.97
N ALA A 523 -20.08 16.72 20.59
CA ALA A 523 -19.17 15.82 21.30
C ALA A 523 -18.83 16.34 22.72
N GLU A 524 -18.70 17.64 22.87
CA GLU A 524 -18.38 18.27 24.17
C GLU A 524 -19.52 18.09 25.16
N THR A 525 -20.75 18.38 24.71
CA THR A 525 -21.96 18.18 25.53
C THR A 525 -22.08 16.75 26.02
N VAL A 526 -21.94 15.74 25.10
CA VAL A 526 -22.03 14.33 25.51
C VAL A 526 -20.91 13.95 26.47
N ARG A 527 -19.68 14.46 26.26
CA ARG A 527 -18.55 14.22 27.16
C ARG A 527 -18.77 14.82 28.53
N ALA A 528 -19.31 16.05 28.62
CA ALA A 528 -19.64 16.70 29.86
C ALA A 528 -20.68 15.88 30.64
N ARG A 529 -21.77 15.46 30.00
CA ARG A 529 -22.81 14.62 30.63
C ARG A 529 -22.28 13.27 31.12
N ALA A 530 -21.41 12.62 30.37
CA ALA A 530 -20.75 11.38 30.80
C ALA A 530 -19.86 11.63 32.03
N LYS A 531 -19.11 12.73 32.03
CA LYS A 531 -18.24 13.13 33.15
C LYS A 531 -19.04 13.45 34.42
N GLU A 532 -20.19 14.13 34.30
CA GLU A 532 -21.13 14.39 35.43
C GLU A 532 -21.57 13.09 36.09
N GLN A 533 -21.76 12.02 35.31
CA GLN A 533 -22.08 10.68 35.82
C GLN A 533 -20.85 9.87 36.27
N GLY A 534 -19.63 10.39 36.13
CA GLY A 534 -18.38 9.68 36.46
C GLY A 534 -18.07 8.46 35.60
N VAL A 535 -18.57 8.41 34.36
CA VAL A 535 -18.43 7.25 33.45
C VAL A 535 -17.80 7.62 32.10
N THR A 536 -17.36 6.60 31.33
CA THR A 536 -16.89 6.82 29.98
C THR A 536 -18.04 7.13 29.02
N VAL A 537 -17.78 7.87 27.95
CA VAL A 537 -18.75 8.15 26.88
C VAL A 537 -19.43 6.88 26.35
N THR A 538 -18.67 5.80 26.20
CA THR A 538 -19.21 4.51 25.74
C THR A 538 -20.18 3.92 26.75
N ALA A 539 -19.87 3.94 28.04
CA ALA A 539 -20.77 3.44 29.07
C ALA A 539 -22.04 4.33 29.20
N TYR A 540 -21.86 5.66 29.14
CA TYR A 540 -22.96 6.62 29.14
C TYR A 540 -23.94 6.37 27.99
N LEU A 541 -23.48 6.33 26.76
CA LEU A 541 -24.34 6.10 25.60
C LEU A 541 -24.90 4.66 25.55
N THR A 542 -24.21 3.69 26.15
CA THR A 542 -24.78 2.35 26.37
C THR A 542 -25.95 2.38 27.32
N ALA A 543 -25.85 3.15 28.43
CA ALA A 543 -26.96 3.35 29.37
C ALA A 543 -28.14 4.09 28.70
N VAL A 544 -27.89 5.13 27.90
CA VAL A 544 -28.90 5.82 27.08
C VAL A 544 -29.66 4.84 26.18
N LEU A 545 -28.91 3.98 25.45
CA LEU A 545 -29.50 2.96 24.60
C LEU A 545 -30.32 1.93 25.39
N MET A 546 -29.84 1.51 26.57
CA MET A 546 -30.56 0.57 27.42
C MET A 546 -31.89 1.18 27.92
N THR A 547 -31.90 2.46 28.33
CA THR A 547 -33.10 3.18 28.72
C THR A 547 -34.11 3.27 27.56
N ALA A 548 -33.63 3.58 26.33
CA ALA A 548 -34.50 3.63 25.16
C ALA A 548 -35.11 2.26 24.81
N VAL A 549 -34.28 1.18 24.90
CA VAL A 549 -34.77 -0.20 24.67
C VAL A 549 -35.74 -0.66 25.76
N ASP A 550 -35.52 -0.28 27.01
CA ASP A 550 -36.44 -0.62 28.10
C ASP A 550 -37.83 0.03 27.92
N ARG A 551 -37.83 1.32 27.54
CA ARG A 551 -39.07 2.02 27.19
C ARG A 551 -39.82 1.33 26.06
N LEU A 552 -39.09 0.95 25.03
CA LEU A 552 -39.65 0.18 23.89
C LEU A 552 -40.16 -1.19 24.33
N GLN A 553 -39.43 -1.92 25.19
CA GLN A 553 -39.87 -3.20 25.72
C GLN A 553 -41.20 -3.06 26.54
N LYS A 554 -41.30 -2.06 27.39
CA LYS A 554 -42.52 -1.76 28.17
C LYS A 554 -43.72 -1.44 27.26
N GLN A 555 -43.48 -0.71 26.17
CA GLN A 555 -44.52 -0.45 25.16
C GLN A 555 -44.95 -1.73 24.42
N GLN A 556 -44.03 -2.64 24.12
CA GLN A 556 -44.31 -3.86 23.36
C GLN A 556 -44.81 -5.02 24.24
N ILE A 557 -44.50 -5.04 25.53
CA ILE A 557 -44.79 -6.10 26.49
C ILE A 557 -45.32 -5.50 27.79
N HIS A 558 -46.64 -5.43 27.92
CA HIS A 558 -47.27 -4.79 29.08
C HIS A 558 -47.08 -5.57 30.39
N ASN A 559 -46.84 -6.88 30.36
CA ASN A 559 -46.64 -7.73 31.54
C ASN A 559 -45.16 -7.72 31.97
N PRO A 560 -44.73 -7.08 33.08
CA PRO A 560 -43.35 -7.02 33.53
C PRO A 560 -42.70 -8.40 33.75
N ALA A 561 -43.48 -9.41 34.19
CA ALA A 561 -42.96 -10.75 34.43
C ALA A 561 -42.42 -11.43 33.14
N LYS A 562 -42.82 -10.93 31.97
CA LYS A 562 -42.39 -11.41 30.67
C LYS A 562 -41.23 -10.59 30.09
N HIS A 563 -40.76 -9.55 30.80
CA HIS A 563 -39.63 -8.77 30.38
C HIS A 563 -38.34 -9.61 30.40
N LYS A 564 -37.54 -9.46 29.37
CA LYS A 564 -36.20 -10.06 29.26
C LYS A 564 -35.13 -9.04 29.55
N PRO A 565 -33.96 -9.46 29.98
CA PRO A 565 -32.85 -8.52 30.19
C PRO A 565 -32.57 -7.68 28.95
N VAL A 566 -32.37 -6.39 29.12
CA VAL A 566 -31.88 -5.48 28.09
C VAL A 566 -30.36 -5.58 28.07
N LYS A 567 -29.81 -6.02 26.95
CA LYS A 567 -28.38 -6.28 26.78
C LYS A 567 -27.89 -5.65 25.50
N ILE A 568 -26.79 -4.93 25.56
CA ILE A 568 -26.13 -4.30 24.39
C ILE A 568 -24.79 -4.96 24.16
N PHE A 569 -24.54 -5.38 22.91
CA PHE A 569 -23.27 -5.92 22.49
C PHE A 569 -22.31 -4.76 22.18
N VAL A 570 -21.22 -4.64 22.93
CA VAL A 570 -20.22 -3.57 22.77
C VAL A 570 -18.90 -4.18 22.35
N PRO A 571 -18.47 -3.99 21.09
CA PRO A 571 -17.15 -4.44 20.63
C PRO A 571 -16.02 -3.75 21.38
N VAL A 572 -14.94 -4.50 21.64
CA VAL A 572 -13.73 -4.04 22.33
C VAL A 572 -12.55 -4.23 21.37
N ASN A 573 -11.89 -3.12 21.03
CA ASN A 573 -10.66 -3.14 20.26
C ASN A 573 -9.51 -3.68 21.12
N LEU A 574 -9.04 -4.87 20.80
CA LEU A 574 -7.98 -5.54 21.58
C LEU A 574 -6.61 -4.87 21.45
N ARG A 575 -6.40 -4.00 20.45
CA ARG A 575 -5.14 -3.26 20.27
C ARG A 575 -4.89 -2.25 21.41
N SER A 576 -5.95 -1.85 22.12
CA SER A 576 -5.82 -1.03 23.33
C SER A 576 -5.36 -1.81 24.55
N ILE A 577 -5.43 -3.15 24.51
CA ILE A 577 -5.08 -4.05 25.62
C ILE A 577 -3.80 -4.81 25.30
N PHE A 578 -3.64 -5.25 24.05
CA PHE A 578 -2.52 -6.05 23.57
C PHE A 578 -1.86 -5.32 22.39
N PRO A 579 -0.57 -4.97 22.49
CA PRO A 579 0.14 -4.28 21.41
C PRO A 579 0.10 -5.08 20.10
N SER A 580 -0.53 -4.53 19.06
CA SER A 580 -0.62 -5.14 17.74
C SER A 580 -0.80 -4.09 16.65
N LYS A 581 -0.09 -4.25 15.54
CA LYS A 581 -0.22 -3.44 14.34
C LYS A 581 -1.20 -4.04 13.32
N THR A 582 -1.79 -5.21 13.61
CA THR A 582 -2.64 -5.92 12.63
C THR A 582 -3.78 -5.04 12.10
N LEU A 583 -3.99 -5.07 10.80
CA LEU A 583 -5.14 -4.45 10.12
C LEU A 583 -6.30 -5.42 9.94
N ARG A 584 -6.14 -6.67 10.39
CA ARG A 584 -7.15 -7.73 10.35
C ARG A 584 -8.08 -7.64 11.56
N ASN A 585 -9.02 -8.58 11.70
CA ASN A 585 -9.90 -8.59 12.86
C ASN A 585 -9.12 -8.88 14.15
N PHE A 586 -9.16 -7.95 15.09
CA PHE A 586 -8.61 -8.13 16.43
C PHE A 586 -9.52 -7.47 17.46
N ILE A 587 -10.77 -7.97 17.53
CA ILE A 587 -11.82 -7.49 18.40
C ILE A 587 -12.42 -8.64 19.21
N LEU A 588 -12.80 -8.35 20.43
CA LEU A 588 -13.74 -9.12 21.25
C LEU A 588 -14.91 -8.21 21.62
N TYR A 589 -15.70 -8.62 22.59
CA TYR A 589 -16.87 -7.85 23.01
C TYR A 589 -17.19 -8.04 24.48
N THR A 590 -17.95 -7.09 25.02
CA THR A 590 -18.62 -7.17 26.30
C THR A 590 -20.12 -7.03 26.09
N ILE A 591 -20.92 -7.56 27.00
CA ILE A 591 -22.38 -7.49 26.95
C ILE A 591 -22.90 -7.01 28.31
N PRO A 592 -22.83 -5.72 28.62
CA PRO A 592 -23.48 -5.17 29.79
C PRO A 592 -25.00 -5.40 29.72
N SER A 593 -25.63 -5.62 30.85
CA SER A 593 -27.03 -6.01 30.94
C SER A 593 -27.74 -5.31 32.10
N VAL A 594 -29.04 -5.07 31.94
CA VAL A 594 -29.93 -4.64 32.98
C VAL A 594 -31.23 -5.48 32.96
N GLU A 595 -31.69 -5.88 34.14
CA GLU A 595 -32.97 -6.59 34.30
C GLU A 595 -34.03 -5.65 34.83
N THR A 596 -35.04 -5.37 34.02
CA THR A 596 -36.10 -4.41 34.32
C THR A 596 -37.41 -5.06 34.82
N LYS A 597 -37.43 -6.40 34.87
CA LYS A 597 -38.58 -7.15 35.38
C LYS A 597 -38.86 -6.94 36.88
N TYR A 598 -37.86 -6.46 37.63
CA TYR A 598 -37.98 -6.20 39.08
C TYR A 598 -38.23 -4.73 39.44
N GLY A 599 -38.40 -3.86 38.47
CA GLY A 599 -38.59 -2.44 38.60
C GLY A 599 -37.65 -1.58 37.78
N ASP A 600 -37.83 -0.30 37.79
CA ASP A 600 -37.06 0.66 37.04
C ASP A 600 -35.74 0.94 37.75
N VAL A 601 -34.71 1.14 36.96
CA VAL A 601 -33.38 1.51 37.41
C VAL A 601 -33.13 2.98 37.07
N GLU A 602 -32.86 3.80 38.08
CA GLU A 602 -32.55 5.20 37.90
C GLU A 602 -31.33 5.38 36.96
N PHE A 603 -31.39 6.37 36.06
CA PHE A 603 -30.39 6.56 35.01
C PHE A 603 -28.95 6.69 35.54
N PRO A 604 -28.66 7.47 36.66
CA PRO A 604 -27.31 7.52 37.23
C PRO A 604 -26.81 6.15 37.71
N ALA A 605 -27.68 5.37 38.37
CA ALA A 605 -27.32 4.01 38.81
C ALA A 605 -27.07 3.07 37.64
N LEU A 606 -27.86 3.19 36.58
CA LEU A 606 -27.64 2.42 35.34
C LEU A 606 -26.29 2.76 34.72
N CYS A 607 -25.91 4.05 34.64
CA CYS A 607 -24.60 4.48 34.12
C CYS A 607 -23.44 3.82 34.89
N GLN A 608 -23.49 3.86 36.22
CA GLN A 608 -22.48 3.25 37.07
C GLN A 608 -22.45 1.74 36.97
N SER A 609 -23.61 1.08 36.90
CA SER A 609 -23.70 -0.38 36.68
C SER A 609 -23.06 -0.81 35.37
N VAL A 610 -23.38 -0.12 34.26
CA VAL A 610 -22.80 -0.39 32.94
C VAL A 610 -21.29 -0.20 32.96
N GLN A 611 -20.78 0.91 33.51
CA GLN A 611 -19.36 1.19 33.62
C GLN A 611 -18.64 0.11 34.43
N HIS A 612 -19.23 -0.33 35.55
CA HIS A 612 -18.65 -1.38 36.39
C HIS A 612 -18.62 -2.74 35.67
N GLN A 613 -19.72 -3.14 35.05
CA GLN A 613 -19.78 -4.38 34.25
C GLN A 613 -18.73 -4.38 33.12
N MET A 614 -18.58 -3.26 32.43
CA MET A 614 -17.56 -3.15 31.37
C MET A 614 -16.15 -3.26 31.94
N LYS A 615 -15.83 -2.58 33.03
CA LYS A 615 -14.50 -2.67 33.69
C LYS A 615 -14.17 -4.11 34.11
N LEU A 616 -15.10 -4.84 34.69
CA LEU A 616 -14.91 -6.24 35.12
C LEU A 616 -14.76 -7.21 33.93
N GLN A 617 -15.43 -6.91 32.82
CA GLN A 617 -15.39 -7.77 31.64
C GLN A 617 -14.19 -7.48 30.73
N ILE A 618 -13.64 -6.26 30.74
CA ILE A 618 -12.55 -5.83 29.87
C ILE A 618 -11.21 -5.80 30.65
N THR A 619 -10.77 -6.97 31.11
CA THR A 619 -9.45 -7.12 31.72
C THR A 619 -8.52 -7.93 30.81
N PRO A 620 -7.19 -7.66 30.79
CA PRO A 620 -6.25 -8.40 29.97
C PRO A 620 -6.36 -9.92 30.17
N GLN A 621 -6.45 -10.36 31.43
CA GLN A 621 -6.54 -11.77 31.80
C GLN A 621 -7.82 -12.43 31.26
N ARG A 622 -8.97 -11.75 31.40
CA ARG A 622 -10.24 -12.26 30.91
C ARG A 622 -10.31 -12.29 29.40
N MET A 623 -9.81 -11.24 28.73
CA MET A 623 -9.71 -11.20 27.27
C MET A 623 -8.80 -12.31 26.73
N ALA A 624 -7.63 -12.51 27.33
CA ALA A 624 -6.72 -13.60 26.97
C ALA A 624 -7.34 -15.00 27.16
N ALA A 625 -8.15 -15.20 28.21
CA ALA A 625 -8.87 -16.46 28.45
C ALA A 625 -9.96 -16.73 27.40
N ILE A 626 -10.65 -15.68 26.94
CA ILE A 626 -11.65 -15.78 25.86
C ILE A 626 -10.95 -16.06 24.51
N ILE A 627 -9.83 -15.39 24.26
CA ILE A 627 -8.99 -15.68 23.08
C ILE A 627 -8.55 -17.15 23.09
N ALA A 628 -8.10 -17.67 24.25
CA ALA A 628 -7.69 -19.06 24.39
C ALA A 628 -8.84 -20.05 24.09
N ALA A 629 -10.07 -19.75 24.52
CA ALA A 629 -11.24 -20.56 24.20
C ALA A 629 -11.49 -20.63 22.69
N ASN A 630 -11.42 -19.49 22.00
CA ASN A 630 -11.61 -19.42 20.55
C ASN A 630 -10.51 -20.17 19.79
N VAL A 631 -9.24 -19.98 20.16
CA VAL A 631 -8.07 -20.62 19.54
C VAL A 631 -8.06 -22.13 19.82
N SER A 632 -8.42 -22.57 21.02
CA SER A 632 -8.49 -23.98 21.41
C SER A 632 -9.49 -24.77 20.54
N SER A 633 -10.66 -24.19 20.25
CA SER A 633 -11.65 -24.80 19.36
C SER A 633 -11.11 -25.04 17.95
N GLU A 634 -10.23 -24.16 17.46
CA GLU A 634 -9.61 -24.27 16.14
C GLU A 634 -8.50 -25.34 16.07
N LYS A 635 -7.82 -25.59 17.19
CA LYS A 635 -6.79 -26.63 17.29
C LYS A 635 -7.34 -28.05 17.32
N ASN A 636 -8.67 -28.23 17.52
CA ASN A 636 -9.30 -29.54 17.55
C ASN A 636 -9.19 -30.23 16.19
N LEU A 637 -8.59 -31.43 16.17
CA LEU A 637 -8.30 -32.18 14.96
C LEU A 637 -9.57 -32.54 14.16
N PHE A 638 -10.68 -32.88 14.84
CA PHE A 638 -11.96 -33.17 14.19
C PHE A 638 -12.53 -31.95 13.46
N ILE A 639 -12.42 -30.78 14.06
CA ILE A 639 -12.84 -29.54 13.41
C ILE A 639 -11.91 -29.21 12.23
N ARG A 640 -10.61 -29.47 12.34
CA ARG A 640 -9.65 -29.20 11.25
C ARG A 640 -9.90 -30.08 10.03
N LEU A 641 -10.17 -31.36 10.23
CA LEU A 641 -10.37 -32.37 9.17
C LEU A 641 -11.80 -32.44 8.64
N CYS A 642 -12.77 -31.77 9.27
CA CYS A 642 -14.15 -31.71 8.81
C CYS A 642 -14.25 -31.00 7.45
N PRO A 643 -14.84 -31.58 6.39
CA PRO A 643 -15.05 -30.93 5.11
C PRO A 643 -15.84 -29.61 5.23
N LEU A 644 -15.51 -28.63 4.40
CA LEU A 644 -16.07 -27.28 4.48
C LEU A 644 -17.61 -27.22 4.43
N PRO A 645 -18.35 -27.99 3.62
CA PRO A 645 -19.81 -27.95 3.61
C PRO A 645 -20.43 -28.35 4.96
N LEU A 646 -19.94 -29.42 5.60
CA LEU A 646 -20.41 -29.88 6.93
C LEU A 646 -20.01 -28.85 8.00
N LYS A 647 -18.79 -28.32 7.93
CA LYS A 647 -18.32 -27.28 8.84
C LYS A 647 -19.18 -26.01 8.78
N ASN A 648 -19.63 -25.59 7.61
CA ASN A 648 -20.51 -24.44 7.44
C ASN A 648 -21.86 -24.63 8.14
N ILE A 649 -22.44 -25.84 8.11
CA ILE A 649 -23.69 -26.15 8.81
C ILE A 649 -23.50 -26.00 10.32
N VAL A 650 -22.45 -26.62 10.87
CA VAL A 650 -22.13 -26.54 12.30
C VAL A 650 -21.86 -25.09 12.74
N MET A 651 -21.02 -24.37 12.00
CA MET A 651 -20.67 -22.99 12.33
C MET A 651 -21.87 -22.04 12.22
N SER A 652 -22.77 -22.25 11.25
CA SER A 652 -24.02 -21.48 11.14
C SER A 652 -24.95 -21.76 12.33
N GLY A 653 -25.01 -22.99 12.79
CA GLY A 653 -25.76 -23.37 14.01
C GLY A 653 -25.19 -22.70 15.27
N VAL A 654 -23.88 -22.74 15.44
CA VAL A 654 -23.19 -22.07 16.55
C VAL A 654 -23.40 -20.55 16.52
N TYR A 655 -23.28 -19.93 15.35
CA TYR A 655 -23.53 -18.49 15.18
C TYR A 655 -24.94 -18.09 15.64
N ASN A 656 -25.96 -18.86 15.23
CA ASN A 656 -27.35 -18.61 15.62
C ASN A 656 -27.60 -18.84 17.13
N ALA A 657 -26.98 -19.85 17.72
CA ALA A 657 -27.22 -20.24 19.12
C ALA A 657 -26.44 -19.35 20.12
N VAL A 658 -25.20 -19.01 19.81
CA VAL A 658 -24.29 -18.33 20.74
C VAL A 658 -24.18 -16.82 20.46
N GLY A 659 -24.51 -16.35 19.25
CA GLY A 659 -24.28 -14.98 18.81
C GLY A 659 -25.49 -14.06 19.00
N GLU A 660 -26.45 -14.11 18.08
CA GLU A 660 -27.44 -13.03 17.91
C GLU A 660 -28.53 -12.92 18.97
N ARG A 661 -28.85 -14.01 19.70
CA ARG A 661 -29.90 -13.99 20.74
C ARG A 661 -29.44 -13.43 22.06
N LYS A 662 -28.15 -13.20 22.25
CA LYS A 662 -27.53 -12.80 23.52
C LYS A 662 -27.51 -11.31 23.76
N SER A 663 -27.88 -10.51 22.76
CA SER A 663 -28.02 -9.04 22.88
C SER A 663 -29.20 -8.52 22.08
N CYS A 664 -29.68 -7.34 22.42
CA CYS A 664 -30.76 -6.66 21.68
C CYS A 664 -30.24 -6.20 20.30
N PHE A 665 -29.06 -5.63 20.27
CA PHE A 665 -28.29 -5.25 19.08
C PHE A 665 -26.85 -4.86 19.49
N SER A 666 -26.04 -4.48 18.49
CA SER A 666 -24.66 -4.01 18.72
C SER A 666 -24.58 -2.48 18.76
N PHE A 667 -23.74 -1.97 19.65
CA PHE A 667 -23.31 -0.58 19.70
C PHE A 667 -21.79 -0.51 19.59
N SER A 668 -21.28 -0.06 18.44
CA SER A 668 -19.84 0.06 18.18
C SER A 668 -19.41 1.51 18.19
N ASN A 669 -18.56 1.89 19.14
CA ASN A 669 -17.98 3.22 19.25
C ASN A 669 -16.50 3.19 18.85
N LEU A 670 -16.12 3.94 17.80
CA LEU A 670 -14.74 4.08 17.34
C LEU A 670 -13.96 5.19 18.05
N GLY A 671 -14.64 5.99 18.87
CA GLY A 671 -14.03 7.13 19.54
C GLY A 671 -13.80 8.32 18.61
N VAL A 672 -12.82 9.14 18.99
CA VAL A 672 -12.47 10.37 18.27
C VAL A 672 -11.47 10.06 17.16
N SER A 673 -11.74 10.58 15.97
CA SER A 673 -10.85 10.51 14.82
C SER A 673 -10.21 11.87 14.59
N ASN A 674 -9.08 12.14 15.24
CA ASN A 674 -8.29 13.33 14.98
C ASN A 674 -7.50 13.10 13.68
N MET A 675 -7.42 14.11 12.84
CA MET A 675 -6.74 14.04 11.54
C MET A 675 -5.80 15.24 11.36
N PRO A 676 -4.76 15.12 10.53
CA PRO A 676 -3.93 16.25 10.14
C PRO A 676 -4.74 17.36 9.45
N ALA A 677 -4.29 18.61 9.56
CA ALA A 677 -4.97 19.77 9.00
C ALA A 677 -5.16 19.65 7.47
N GLU A 678 -4.18 19.05 6.77
CA GLU A 678 -4.21 18.76 5.34
C GLU A 678 -5.34 17.82 4.96
N PHE A 679 -5.74 16.91 5.84
CA PHE A 679 -6.91 16.04 5.64
C PHE A 679 -8.19 16.78 6.01
N GLU A 680 -8.22 17.46 7.16
CA GLU A 680 -9.42 18.14 7.67
C GLU A 680 -9.92 19.25 6.75
N ARG A 681 -9.01 19.90 6.00
CA ARG A 681 -9.35 20.93 5.02
C ARG A 681 -10.29 20.43 3.92
N TYR A 682 -10.18 19.16 3.52
CA TYR A 682 -10.92 18.60 2.38
C TYR A 682 -12.02 17.62 2.78
N VAL A 683 -12.15 17.28 4.06
CA VAL A 683 -13.14 16.33 4.56
C VAL A 683 -14.05 17.00 5.60
N ASP A 684 -15.34 17.05 5.31
CA ASP A 684 -16.35 17.63 6.20
C ASP A 684 -16.82 16.66 7.26
N ARG A 685 -16.92 15.37 6.91
CA ARG A 685 -17.58 14.38 7.77
C ARG A 685 -17.00 12.99 7.57
N LEU A 686 -16.90 12.23 8.66
CA LEU A 686 -16.64 10.79 8.66
C LEU A 686 -17.86 10.04 9.21
N ASP A 687 -18.21 8.92 8.56
CA ASP A 687 -19.31 8.05 8.99
C ASP A 687 -18.85 6.62 9.20
N PHE A 688 -19.52 5.99 10.14
CA PHE A 688 -19.42 4.56 10.40
C PHE A 688 -20.79 3.92 10.48
N VAL A 689 -21.11 2.99 9.61
CA VAL A 689 -22.42 2.33 9.56
C VAL A 689 -22.26 0.81 9.67
N LEU A 690 -22.96 0.22 10.63
CA LEU A 690 -23.05 -1.22 10.81
C LEU A 690 -24.33 -1.77 10.18
N GLY A 691 -24.23 -2.83 9.39
CA GLY A 691 -25.40 -3.54 8.87
C GLY A 691 -26.21 -4.23 9.96
N THR A 692 -27.53 -4.37 9.76
CA THR A 692 -28.38 -5.21 10.64
C THR A 692 -27.94 -6.67 10.54
N GLN A 693 -28.15 -7.43 11.63
CA GLN A 693 -27.87 -8.86 11.64
C GLN A 693 -29.07 -9.69 11.16
N LYS A 694 -28.93 -11.01 11.09
CA LYS A 694 -29.98 -11.89 10.56
C LYS A 694 -31.25 -11.86 11.42
N SER A 695 -31.12 -11.90 12.75
CA SER A 695 -32.23 -11.88 13.69
C SER A 695 -32.44 -10.53 14.39
N GLN A 696 -31.40 -9.72 14.50
CA GLN A 696 -31.46 -8.39 15.09
C GLN A 696 -31.95 -7.34 14.10
N ARG A 697 -32.95 -6.57 14.49
CA ARG A 697 -33.61 -5.54 13.66
C ARG A 697 -32.80 -4.25 13.55
N TYR A 698 -31.97 -4.01 14.53
CA TYR A 698 -31.21 -2.77 14.72
C TYR A 698 -29.73 -3.06 14.88
N ASN A 699 -28.90 -2.11 14.52
CA ASN A 699 -27.52 -1.96 14.96
C ASN A 699 -27.19 -0.47 15.06
N THR A 700 -26.27 -0.12 15.95
CA THR A 700 -25.86 1.26 16.16
C THR A 700 -24.34 1.39 16.11
N SER A 701 -23.88 2.53 15.63
CA SER A 701 -22.46 2.82 15.50
C SER A 701 -22.18 4.31 15.68
N LEU A 702 -20.98 4.64 16.17
CA LEU A 702 -20.58 5.99 16.49
C LEU A 702 -19.14 6.25 16.01
N ILE A 703 -18.92 7.42 15.44
CA ILE A 703 -17.60 8.00 15.21
C ILE A 703 -17.67 9.50 15.53
N THR A 704 -16.62 10.02 16.14
CA THR A 704 -16.49 11.46 16.43
C THR A 704 -15.44 12.08 15.51
N TYR A 705 -15.82 13.16 14.83
CA TYR A 705 -14.94 13.91 13.95
C TYR A 705 -15.29 15.41 13.98
N LYS A 706 -14.29 16.29 14.05
CA LYS A 706 -14.47 17.76 14.13
C LYS A 706 -15.51 18.19 15.19
N GLY A 707 -15.43 17.63 16.39
CA GLY A 707 -16.32 17.97 17.50
C GLY A 707 -17.76 17.44 17.37
N LYS A 708 -18.11 16.74 16.30
CA LYS A 708 -19.44 16.17 16.08
C LYS A 708 -19.42 14.64 16.21
N MET A 709 -20.38 14.08 16.91
CA MET A 709 -20.63 12.65 17.00
C MET A 709 -21.66 12.23 15.95
N MET A 710 -21.24 11.39 15.00
CA MET A 710 -22.13 10.76 14.02
C MET A 710 -22.63 9.45 14.60
N PHE A 711 -23.83 9.47 15.19
CA PHE A 711 -24.45 8.32 15.80
C PHE A 711 -25.45 7.70 14.80
N ASN A 712 -25.00 6.64 14.13
CA ASN A 712 -25.76 5.96 13.10
C ASN A 712 -26.63 4.83 13.69
N ILE A 713 -27.89 4.80 13.32
CA ILE A 713 -28.89 3.81 13.71
C ILE A 713 -29.37 3.13 12.43
N MET A 714 -28.96 1.90 12.24
CA MET A 714 -29.37 1.09 11.10
C MET A 714 -30.53 0.19 11.48
N ARG A 715 -31.63 0.21 10.71
CA ARG A 715 -32.78 -0.68 10.89
C ARG A 715 -33.21 -1.38 9.60
N ASN A 716 -33.90 -2.51 9.77
CA ASN A 716 -34.61 -3.23 8.71
C ASN A 716 -36.10 -3.41 9.02
N THR A 717 -36.65 -2.56 9.89
CA THR A 717 -38.08 -2.49 10.19
C THR A 717 -38.73 -1.39 9.37
N ALA A 718 -39.96 -1.61 8.92
CA ALA A 718 -40.75 -0.65 8.12
C ALA A 718 -40.93 0.67 8.89
N ARG A 719 -41.22 0.60 10.20
CA ARG A 719 -41.40 1.80 11.04
C ARG A 719 -40.22 1.99 11.98
N PRO A 720 -39.87 3.25 12.33
CA PRO A 720 -38.91 3.57 13.36
C PRO A 720 -39.51 3.20 14.75
N LEU A 721 -38.83 2.27 15.44
CA LEU A 721 -39.30 1.81 16.76
C LEU A 721 -38.37 2.32 17.88
N LEU A 722 -37.06 2.26 17.68
CA LEU A 722 -36.06 2.67 18.68
C LEU A 722 -35.76 4.17 18.61
N GLU A 723 -35.74 4.75 17.42
CA GLU A 723 -35.33 6.11 17.16
C GLU A 723 -36.12 7.14 17.97
N PRO A 724 -37.49 7.05 18.07
CA PRO A 724 -38.29 8.01 18.88
C PRO A 724 -37.91 7.97 20.37
N HIS A 725 -37.78 6.76 20.93
CA HIS A 725 -37.40 6.59 22.32
C HIS A 725 -35.99 7.09 22.61
N LEU A 726 -35.04 6.82 21.73
CA LEU A 726 -33.66 7.27 21.84
C LEU A 726 -33.58 8.80 21.74
N TYR A 727 -34.31 9.42 20.81
CA TYR A 727 -34.42 10.87 20.66
C TYR A 727 -34.95 11.51 21.94
N GLN A 728 -36.02 10.94 22.48
CA GLN A 728 -36.64 11.43 23.70
C GLN A 728 -35.70 11.37 24.92
N VAL A 729 -35.00 10.22 25.11
CA VAL A 729 -34.03 10.07 26.19
C VAL A 729 -32.89 11.10 26.09
N LEU A 730 -32.34 11.28 24.85
CA LEU A 730 -31.28 12.26 24.63
C LEU A 730 -31.75 13.70 24.96
N ARG A 731 -32.99 14.05 24.58
CA ARG A 731 -33.59 15.37 24.87
C ARG A 731 -33.80 15.59 26.37
N GLU A 732 -34.32 14.60 27.09
CA GLU A 732 -34.49 14.64 28.56
C GLU A 732 -33.14 14.83 29.28
N LEU A 733 -32.05 14.30 28.72
CA LEU A 733 -30.69 14.47 29.25
C LEU A 733 -30.03 15.80 28.82
N GLY A 734 -30.76 16.68 28.11
CA GLY A 734 -30.26 17.98 27.66
C GLY A 734 -29.30 17.91 26.50
N ILE A 735 -29.33 16.82 25.70
CA ILE A 735 -28.49 16.64 24.52
C ILE A 735 -29.31 17.03 23.28
N HIS A 736 -28.84 18.05 22.55
CA HIS A 736 -29.45 18.45 21.30
C HIS A 736 -29.15 17.43 20.20
N VAL A 737 -30.14 17.08 19.37
CA VAL A 737 -30.05 16.08 18.30
C VAL A 737 -30.46 16.69 16.98
N ILE A 738 -29.57 16.62 15.96
CA ILE A 738 -29.93 16.86 14.57
C ILE A 738 -30.05 15.48 13.89
N ALA A 739 -31.23 15.17 13.38
CA ALA A 739 -31.52 13.88 12.76
C ALA A 739 -31.49 13.97 11.22
N GLN A 740 -30.80 13.03 10.58
CA GLN A 740 -30.79 12.83 9.13
C GLN A 740 -31.14 11.38 8.84
N SER A 741 -31.96 11.11 7.81
CA SER A 741 -32.38 9.75 7.47
C SER A 741 -32.55 9.59 5.96
N ASN A 742 -32.34 8.37 5.47
CA ASN A 742 -32.72 7.94 4.12
C ASN A 742 -34.09 7.20 4.15
N ALA A 743 -34.90 7.42 5.20
CA ALA A 743 -36.24 6.85 5.25
C ALA A 743 -37.06 7.27 4.03
N ARG A 744 -37.82 6.33 3.49
CA ARG A 744 -38.80 6.64 2.43
C ARG A 744 -39.92 7.51 3.00
N GLU A 745 -40.36 8.50 2.26
CA GLU A 745 -41.61 9.17 2.59
C GLU A 745 -42.73 8.13 2.49
N GLU A 746 -43.50 7.98 3.57
CA GLU A 746 -44.76 7.22 3.49
C GLU A 746 -45.68 8.02 2.57
N VAL A 747 -46.01 7.49 1.40
CA VAL A 747 -47.12 7.99 0.60
C VAL A 747 -48.36 7.65 1.41
N LEU A 748 -48.89 8.65 2.10
CA LEU A 748 -50.13 8.55 2.86
C LEU A 748 -51.31 8.29 1.91
#